data_76347224c1ea1656c1cc6643e1588414
#
_entry.id   76347224c1ea1656c1cc6643e1588414
#
_cell.length_a   1.000
_cell.length_b   1.000
_cell.length_c   1.000
_cell.angle_alpha   90.00
_cell.angle_beta   90.00
_cell.angle_gamma   90.00
#
_symmetry.space_group_name_H-M   'P 1'
#
loop_
_entity.id
_entity.type
_entity.pdbx_description
1 polymer ?
#
loop_
_entity_poly.entity_id
_entity_poly.type
_entity_poly.pdbx_seq_one_letter_code
_entity_poly.pdbx_strand_id
1 'polypeptide(L)'
;MKNNDKKRTVIQGESVMSAEEKARQKIDRLLELAGWKLQNRPQLNLGAALGVAVREFPLKSGYADYMLFVDRKAVGAIEAKPEGTTLSGVAEQSEKYLVGLPDNIPQVSKPLPFAYESTGTETFFRDTRDPEPRSRRVFSFHRPETLKEWAGQEKTIRARLQNLPPLAAGGFWDCQVEAIENLERSFAEARPRALIQMATGSGKTFTAVSFIYRLIKFAGARRILFLVDRSNLGRQTRKEFQQYITPDDGRKFTELYNVQHLTSNTLDPVSRVCITTIQRLYSMLKGEAEFDPNLEEQSGFETASLDGKQVEVTYNSRLPIETFDFIVTDECHRSIYNLWRQVLEYFDAFIIGLTATPSKQTFGFFNQNLVMEYSHERAVADGVNVGYDVYRIKTEITEKGSKVEAGFYIDKRDKLTRQVRWEVLEDDVEYTASQLDRDVVAPDQIRTIIRTFKEKLFTEIFPGRTEVPKTLVFAKDDSHAEDIVHIIREEFGKGNEFCKKITYKTTGEKPEDLIASFRNSYNPRIAVTVDMISTGTDIRPLECLLFMRDIKSRVYFEQAKGRGTRTISDTDFRAVTPDAAAKTHFVIVDAVGVCENDKTDSRPLERKMSVFFDKLIESVPLGVRDSDTITSLAGRLARLDRAITP
;
A
#
# COMPACT_ATOMS: atom_id res chain seq x y z
N MET A 1 83.77 11.38 -29.13
CA MET A 1 83.44 12.31 -28.08
C MET A 1 82.09 12.92 -28.44
N LYS A 2 80.99 12.40 -27.91
CA LYS A 2 79.63 13.05 -27.85
C LYS A 2 78.95 12.54 -26.62
N ASN A 3 78.81 13.41 -25.63
CA ASN A 3 78.04 13.23 -24.44
C ASN A 3 76.55 13.13 -24.81
N ASN A 4 75.82 12.12 -24.31
CA ASN A 4 74.43 12.01 -24.35
C ASN A 4 73.91 12.08 -22.91
N ASP A 5 73.52 13.30 -22.50
CA ASP A 5 72.72 13.56 -21.29
C ASP A 5 71.26 13.05 -21.48
N LYS A 6 70.92 11.95 -20.86
CA LYS A 6 69.54 11.49 -20.73
C LYS A 6 68.92 12.25 -19.54
N LYS A 7 68.13 13.29 -19.83
CA LYS A 7 67.16 13.88 -18.88
C LYS A 7 66.16 12.79 -18.47
N ARG A 8 66.20 12.36 -17.22
CA ARG A 8 65.15 11.61 -16.58
C ARG A 8 63.96 12.57 -16.28
N THR A 9 62.89 12.45 -17.06
CA THR A 9 61.59 13.06 -16.73
C THR A 9 60.99 12.27 -15.58
N VAL A 10 60.89 12.85 -14.40
CA VAL A 10 60.14 12.31 -13.27
C VAL A 10 58.65 12.52 -13.60
N ILE A 11 57.99 11.48 -14.00
CA ILE A 11 56.51 11.44 -14.06
C ILE A 11 56.06 11.34 -12.62
N GLN A 12 55.45 12.41 -12.08
CA GLN A 12 54.66 12.34 -10.84
C GLN A 12 53.50 11.38 -11.08
N GLY A 13 53.62 10.14 -10.55
CA GLY A 13 52.52 9.21 -10.50
C GLY A 13 51.45 9.73 -9.56
N GLU A 14 50.28 10.03 -10.09
CA GLU A 14 49.06 10.06 -9.26
C GLU A 14 48.96 8.70 -8.56
N SER A 15 49.03 8.67 -7.25
CA SER A 15 48.82 7.46 -6.46
C SER A 15 47.36 7.02 -6.66
N VAL A 16 47.17 5.97 -7.45
CA VAL A 16 45.85 5.35 -7.61
C VAL A 16 45.44 4.83 -6.23
N MET A 17 44.44 5.49 -5.62
CA MET A 17 43.87 5.07 -4.34
C MET A 17 43.41 3.62 -4.39
N SER A 18 43.75 2.85 -3.38
CA SER A 18 43.29 1.45 -3.24
C SER A 18 41.76 1.37 -3.13
N ALA A 19 41.17 0.22 -3.45
CA ALA A 19 39.73 0.02 -3.33
C ALA A 19 39.25 0.19 -1.87
N GLU A 20 40.10 -0.18 -0.91
CA GLU A 20 39.82 -0.02 0.52
C GLU A 20 39.85 1.45 0.95
N GLU A 21 40.81 2.25 0.49
CA GLU A 21 40.86 3.69 0.76
C GLU A 21 39.62 4.42 0.20
N LYS A 22 39.16 4.04 -1.00
CA LYS A 22 37.92 4.57 -1.57
C LYS A 22 36.69 4.20 -0.74
N ALA A 23 36.61 2.97 -0.23
CA ALA A 23 35.54 2.55 0.66
C ALA A 23 35.54 3.36 1.96
N ARG A 24 36.72 3.54 2.59
CA ARG A 24 36.89 4.33 3.82
C ARG A 24 36.47 5.79 3.62
N GLN A 25 36.78 6.42 2.49
CA GLN A 25 36.33 7.79 2.21
C GLN A 25 34.80 7.89 2.12
N LYS A 26 34.14 6.88 1.50
CA LYS A 26 32.66 6.84 1.45
C LYS A 26 32.08 6.65 2.84
N ILE A 27 32.65 5.76 3.66
CA ILE A 27 32.25 5.50 5.05
C ILE A 27 32.42 6.78 5.87
N ASP A 28 33.53 7.47 5.77
CA ASP A 28 33.80 8.74 6.43
C ASP A 28 32.69 9.77 6.16
N ARG A 29 32.36 9.95 4.87
CA ARG A 29 31.29 10.86 4.47
C ARG A 29 29.91 10.47 5.04
N LEU A 30 29.58 9.19 5.02
CA LEU A 30 28.30 8.70 5.57
C LEU A 30 28.23 8.91 7.09
N LEU A 31 29.33 8.70 7.80
CA LEU A 31 29.42 8.95 9.25
C LEU A 31 29.25 10.44 9.57
N GLU A 32 29.92 11.34 8.82
CA GLU A 32 29.77 12.78 9.01
C GLU A 32 28.34 13.25 8.73
N LEU A 33 27.70 12.73 7.67
CA LEU A 33 26.29 13.01 7.35
C LEU A 33 25.35 12.53 8.47
N ALA A 34 25.68 11.42 9.11
CA ALA A 34 24.95 10.88 10.26
C ALA A 34 25.27 11.57 11.59
N GLY A 35 26.12 12.60 11.60
CA GLY A 35 26.41 13.42 12.77
C GLY A 35 27.59 12.93 13.62
N TRP A 36 28.40 11.99 13.12
CA TRP A 36 29.60 11.53 13.80
C TRP A 36 30.78 12.48 13.56
N LYS A 37 31.55 12.74 14.59
CA LYS A 37 32.83 13.48 14.50
C LYS A 37 33.95 12.48 14.27
N LEU A 38 34.54 12.50 13.06
CA LEU A 38 35.68 11.65 12.73
C LEU A 38 36.98 12.16 13.38
N GLN A 39 37.76 11.24 13.92
CA GLN A 39 39.06 11.53 14.49
C GLN A 39 40.09 10.44 14.20
N ASN A 40 41.35 10.87 14.12
CA ASN A 40 42.49 9.96 14.15
C ASN A 40 43.03 9.84 15.57
N ARG A 41 43.63 8.71 15.92
CA ARG A 41 44.14 8.44 17.26
C ARG A 41 45.08 9.54 17.83
N PRO A 42 46.05 10.11 17.08
CA PRO A 42 46.94 11.15 17.64
C PRO A 42 46.21 12.42 18.07
N GLN A 43 45.00 12.65 17.59
CA GLN A 43 44.17 13.84 17.85
C GLN A 43 42.91 13.51 18.68
N LEU A 44 42.95 12.39 19.43
CA LEU A 44 41.81 11.88 20.15
C LEU A 44 41.24 12.86 21.19
N ASN A 45 40.04 13.31 20.98
CA ASN A 45 39.25 14.09 21.93
C ASN A 45 37.79 13.58 21.94
N LEU A 46 37.49 12.63 22.83
CA LEU A 46 36.14 12.06 22.98
C LEU A 46 35.09 13.08 23.48
N GLY A 47 35.51 14.25 23.91
CA GLY A 47 34.61 15.35 24.31
C GLY A 47 34.30 16.34 23.17
N ALA A 48 34.80 16.13 21.95
CA ALA A 48 34.61 17.05 20.83
C ALA A 48 33.18 17.07 20.26
N ALA A 49 32.41 15.97 20.45
CA ALA A 49 31.00 15.85 20.06
C ALA A 49 30.34 14.74 20.89
N LEU A 50 29.00 14.64 20.81
CA LEU A 50 28.27 13.53 21.42
C LEU A 50 28.74 12.18 20.86
N GLY A 51 28.90 12.08 19.53
CA GLY A 51 29.39 10.90 18.83
C GLY A 51 30.74 11.13 18.18
N VAL A 52 31.74 10.32 18.51
CA VAL A 52 33.08 10.35 17.93
C VAL A 52 33.39 8.97 17.32
N ALA A 53 33.74 8.96 16.05
CA ALA A 53 34.23 7.76 15.36
C ALA A 53 35.75 7.88 15.19
N VAL A 54 36.48 6.93 15.78
CA VAL A 54 37.96 6.95 15.81
C VAL A 54 38.49 5.90 14.87
N ARG A 55 39.26 6.31 13.87
CA ARG A 55 39.87 5.43 12.87
C ARG A 55 41.02 4.63 13.48
N GLU A 56 41.21 3.40 13.00
CA GLU A 56 42.32 2.51 13.33
C GLU A 56 42.55 2.39 14.85
N PHE A 57 41.46 2.10 15.59
CA PHE A 57 41.52 2.03 17.04
C PHE A 57 42.15 0.72 17.52
N PRO A 58 43.19 0.77 18.40
CA PRO A 58 43.88 -0.43 18.88
C PRO A 58 43.02 -1.25 19.82
N LEU A 59 43.00 -2.54 19.57
CA LEU A 59 42.35 -3.57 20.37
C LEU A 59 43.43 -4.48 21.02
N LYS A 60 43.02 -5.40 21.92
CA LYS A 60 43.90 -6.44 22.49
C LYS A 60 44.52 -7.32 21.40
N SER A 61 43.83 -7.49 20.27
CA SER A 61 44.27 -8.32 19.14
C SER A 61 44.07 -7.57 17.80
N GLY A 62 44.94 -6.59 17.51
CA GLY A 62 44.87 -5.86 16.24
C GLY A 62 44.21 -4.49 16.32
N TYR A 63 43.54 -4.07 15.27
CA TYR A 63 42.91 -2.76 15.16
C TYR A 63 41.48 -2.92 14.62
N ALA A 64 40.56 -2.10 15.12
CA ALA A 64 39.26 -1.88 14.48
C ALA A 64 39.37 -0.75 13.47
N ASP A 65 38.77 -0.89 12.31
CA ASP A 65 38.77 0.18 11.28
C ASP A 65 38.18 1.46 11.85
N TYR A 66 37.04 1.36 12.56
CA TYR A 66 36.49 2.46 13.35
C TYR A 66 35.95 1.96 14.69
N MET A 67 36.23 2.71 15.76
CA MET A 67 35.61 2.54 17.07
C MET A 67 34.64 3.70 17.30
N LEU A 68 33.40 3.38 17.64
CA LEU A 68 32.33 4.34 17.87
C LEU A 68 32.22 4.66 19.37
N PHE A 69 32.34 5.95 19.71
CA PHE A 69 32.16 6.45 21.05
C PHE A 69 30.95 7.39 21.11
N VAL A 70 30.10 7.18 22.10
CA VAL A 70 28.98 8.09 22.40
C VAL A 70 29.09 8.50 23.84
N ASP A 71 29.03 9.81 24.11
CA ASP A 71 29.20 10.37 25.43
C ASP A 71 30.46 9.83 26.12
N ARG A 72 31.56 9.79 25.38
CA ARG A 72 32.91 9.33 25.79
C ARG A 72 33.02 7.82 26.11
N LYS A 73 31.98 7.03 25.89
CA LYS A 73 31.99 5.57 26.10
C LYS A 73 31.93 4.86 24.77
N ALA A 74 32.72 3.80 24.61
CA ALA A 74 32.62 2.95 23.45
C ALA A 74 31.26 2.24 23.40
N VAL A 75 30.61 2.28 22.24
CA VAL A 75 29.29 1.69 22.01
C VAL A 75 29.30 0.65 20.89
N GLY A 76 30.29 0.68 19.99
CA GLY A 76 30.32 -0.25 18.85
C GLY A 76 31.55 -0.06 17.98
N ALA A 77 31.63 -0.86 16.92
CA ALA A 77 32.73 -0.83 15.96
C ALA A 77 32.23 -0.99 14.51
N ILE A 78 33.04 -0.51 13.57
CA ILE A 78 32.80 -0.70 12.12
C ILE A 78 33.97 -1.44 11.53
N GLU A 79 33.68 -2.48 10.76
CA GLU A 79 34.59 -3.15 9.84
C GLU A 79 34.40 -2.59 8.44
N ALA A 80 35.47 -2.07 7.84
CA ALA A 80 35.46 -1.52 6.49
C ALA A 80 36.00 -2.57 5.50
N LYS A 81 35.28 -2.75 4.39
CA LYS A 81 35.68 -3.67 3.30
C LYS A 81 35.70 -2.96 1.96
N PRO A 82 36.55 -3.40 1.01
CA PRO A 82 36.53 -2.88 -0.35
C PRO A 82 35.15 -3.04 -1.01
N GLU A 83 34.81 -2.10 -1.89
CA GLU A 83 33.58 -2.17 -2.69
C GLU A 83 33.54 -3.47 -3.51
N GLY A 84 32.36 -4.10 -3.59
CA GLY A 84 32.18 -5.40 -4.24
C GLY A 84 32.46 -6.61 -3.35
N THR A 85 32.91 -6.42 -2.10
CA THR A 85 33.06 -7.52 -1.13
C THR A 85 31.70 -7.95 -0.61
N THR A 86 31.44 -9.26 -0.60
CA THR A 86 30.23 -9.80 0.02
C THR A 86 30.34 -9.74 1.54
N LEU A 87 29.44 -9.00 2.21
CA LEU A 87 29.50 -8.78 3.65
C LEU A 87 28.89 -9.93 4.48
N SER A 88 28.25 -10.91 3.87
CA SER A 88 27.57 -12.02 4.54
C SER A 88 28.49 -12.99 5.32
N GLY A 89 29.80 -12.86 5.28
CA GLY A 89 30.75 -13.66 6.06
C GLY A 89 31.64 -12.85 7.00
N VAL A 90 31.43 -11.52 7.07
CA VAL A 90 32.30 -10.58 7.80
C VAL A 90 31.91 -10.46 9.29
N ALA A 91 30.74 -10.97 9.67
CA ALA A 91 30.21 -10.89 11.04
C ALA A 91 31.15 -11.43 12.12
N GLU A 92 31.94 -12.47 11.81
CA GLU A 92 32.94 -13.02 12.74
C GLU A 92 34.10 -12.07 13.04
N GLN A 93 34.45 -11.19 12.10
CA GLN A 93 35.52 -10.21 12.29
C GLN A 93 35.03 -9.04 13.15
N SER A 94 33.85 -8.51 12.86
CA SER A 94 33.25 -7.44 13.68
C SER A 94 33.00 -7.89 15.13
N GLU A 95 32.71 -9.17 15.36
CA GLU A 95 32.52 -9.72 16.70
C GLU A 95 33.80 -9.66 17.56
N LYS A 96 34.97 -9.91 16.96
CA LYS A 96 36.27 -9.76 17.66
C LYS A 96 36.50 -8.33 18.13
N TYR A 97 36.01 -7.35 17.38
CA TYR A 97 36.13 -5.94 17.77
C TYR A 97 35.27 -5.60 18.99
N LEU A 98 34.08 -6.19 19.12
CA LEU A 98 33.17 -5.93 20.23
C LEU A 98 33.67 -6.45 21.58
N VAL A 99 34.52 -7.50 21.59
CA VAL A 99 35.10 -8.07 22.81
C VAL A 99 36.56 -7.65 23.05
N GLY A 100 37.23 -7.15 21.99
CA GLY A 100 38.67 -6.87 21.98
C GLY A 100 39.11 -5.54 22.61
N LEU A 101 38.20 -4.73 23.13
CA LEU A 101 38.51 -3.44 23.69
C LEU A 101 39.33 -3.56 24.99
N PRO A 102 40.42 -2.75 25.19
CA PRO A 102 41.17 -2.75 26.45
C PRO A 102 40.26 -2.34 27.62
N ASP A 103 40.50 -2.95 28.80
CA ASP A 103 39.63 -2.80 29.98
C ASP A 103 39.70 -1.36 30.60
N ASN A 104 40.75 -0.60 30.31
CA ASN A 104 40.89 0.81 30.73
C ASN A 104 40.10 1.78 29.89
N ILE A 105 39.48 1.36 28.81
CA ILE A 105 38.65 2.22 27.93
C ILE A 105 37.20 2.20 28.43
N PRO A 106 36.58 3.34 28.71
CA PRO A 106 35.17 3.40 29.09
C PRO A 106 34.26 2.82 27.99
N GLN A 107 33.36 1.90 28.36
CA GLN A 107 32.44 1.22 27.45
C GLN A 107 31.06 1.09 28.09
N VAL A 108 29.99 1.01 27.27
CA VAL A 108 28.61 0.90 27.77
C VAL A 108 28.27 -0.50 28.26
N SER A 109 28.87 -1.53 27.64
CA SER A 109 28.72 -2.93 28.02
C SER A 109 29.88 -3.75 27.46
N LYS A 110 30.00 -4.98 27.91
CA LYS A 110 30.97 -5.97 27.39
C LYS A 110 30.23 -7.28 27.14
N PRO A 111 30.11 -7.71 25.87
CA PRO A 111 30.60 -7.10 24.64
C PRO A 111 29.93 -5.75 24.33
N LEU A 112 30.53 -4.97 23.41
CA LEU A 112 29.90 -3.75 22.88
C LEU A 112 28.63 -4.11 22.12
N PRO A 113 27.54 -3.31 22.19
CA PRO A 113 26.26 -3.68 21.63
C PRO A 113 26.18 -3.59 20.10
N PHE A 114 26.92 -2.68 19.45
CA PHE A 114 26.68 -2.35 18.05
C PHE A 114 27.84 -2.71 17.14
N ALA A 115 27.54 -3.46 16.08
CA ALA A 115 28.47 -3.81 15.02
C ALA A 115 27.96 -3.28 13.67
N TYR A 116 28.88 -2.76 12.86
CA TYR A 116 28.65 -2.42 11.47
C TYR A 116 29.70 -3.11 10.60
N GLU A 117 29.27 -3.56 9.43
CA GLU A 117 30.10 -3.97 8.30
C GLU A 117 29.75 -3.08 7.10
N SER A 118 30.74 -2.40 6.48
CA SER A 118 30.43 -1.47 5.40
C SER A 118 31.49 -1.48 4.29
N THR A 119 31.01 -1.38 3.05
CA THR A 119 31.84 -1.07 1.86
C THR A 119 31.75 0.41 1.46
N GLY A 120 30.99 1.21 2.21
CA GLY A 120 30.63 2.57 1.83
C GLY A 120 29.52 2.66 0.75
N THR A 121 29.17 1.54 0.12
CA THR A 121 28.04 1.39 -0.81
C THR A 121 26.95 0.53 -0.19
N GLU A 122 27.34 -0.50 0.53
CA GLU A 122 26.46 -1.34 1.34
C GLU A 122 26.88 -1.27 2.80
N THR A 123 25.92 -1.17 3.69
CA THR A 123 26.14 -1.14 5.13
C THR A 123 25.20 -2.13 5.81
N PHE A 124 25.76 -2.96 6.68
CA PHE A 124 25.01 -3.87 7.54
C PHE A 124 25.18 -3.45 8.99
N PHE A 125 24.14 -3.66 9.77
CA PHE A 125 24.10 -3.34 11.19
C PHE A 125 23.60 -4.52 12.00
N ARG A 126 24.19 -4.72 13.17
CA ARG A 126 23.80 -5.75 14.15
C ARG A 126 23.80 -5.16 15.55
N ASP A 127 22.72 -5.42 16.30
CA ASP A 127 22.65 -5.18 17.74
C ASP A 127 22.83 -6.54 18.45
N THR A 128 23.90 -6.71 19.19
CA THR A 128 24.22 -7.99 19.88
C THR A 128 23.29 -8.30 21.04
N ARG A 129 22.47 -7.35 21.47
CA ARG A 129 21.48 -7.51 22.54
C ARG A 129 20.15 -8.06 22.04
N ASP A 130 19.97 -8.15 20.71
CA ASP A 130 18.79 -8.80 20.14
C ASP A 130 18.76 -10.28 20.53
N PRO A 131 17.58 -10.90 20.73
CA PRO A 131 17.47 -12.31 21.10
C PRO A 131 18.16 -13.25 20.11
N GLU A 132 18.09 -12.93 18.83
CA GLU A 132 18.79 -13.59 17.72
C GLU A 132 19.54 -12.52 16.93
N PRO A 133 20.77 -12.14 17.33
CA PRO A 133 21.50 -11.08 16.67
C PRO A 133 21.82 -11.46 15.21
N ARG A 134 21.21 -10.73 14.26
CA ARG A 134 21.46 -10.92 12.82
C ARG A 134 21.85 -9.59 12.20
N SER A 135 22.88 -9.62 11.32
CA SER A 135 23.22 -8.44 10.52
C SER A 135 22.09 -8.16 9.52
N ARG A 136 21.65 -6.92 9.48
CA ARG A 136 20.63 -6.41 8.55
C ARG A 136 21.16 -5.25 7.75
N ARG A 137 20.76 -5.19 6.48
CA ARG A 137 21.13 -4.09 5.61
C ARG A 137 20.44 -2.81 6.09
N VAL A 138 21.22 -1.73 6.20
CA VAL A 138 20.76 -0.38 6.50
C VAL A 138 21.23 0.59 5.43
N PHE A 139 20.49 1.67 5.20
CA PHE A 139 20.82 2.63 4.16
C PHE A 139 22.06 3.46 4.50
N SER A 140 22.25 3.76 5.76
CA SER A 140 23.38 4.56 6.30
C SER A 140 23.67 4.20 7.75
N PHE A 141 24.55 4.92 8.41
CA PHE A 141 24.81 4.78 9.83
C PHE A 141 23.74 5.48 10.68
N HIS A 142 23.43 4.92 11.85
CA HIS A 142 22.55 5.54 12.84
C HIS A 142 23.25 6.72 13.49
N ARG A 143 22.48 7.71 13.93
CA ARG A 143 23.01 8.88 14.64
C ARG A 143 23.51 8.52 16.04
N PRO A 144 24.49 9.27 16.57
CA PRO A 144 24.98 9.09 17.94
C PRO A 144 23.87 9.16 19.01
N GLU A 145 22.90 10.06 18.84
CA GLU A 145 21.75 10.22 19.74
C GLU A 145 20.93 8.92 19.83
N THR A 146 20.71 8.29 18.69
CA THR A 146 19.94 7.04 18.59
C THR A 146 20.68 5.88 19.25
N LEU A 147 21.98 5.74 18.98
CA LEU A 147 22.78 4.69 19.64
C LEU A 147 22.90 4.93 21.15
N LYS A 148 22.95 6.20 21.61
CA LYS A 148 22.89 6.54 23.04
C LYS A 148 21.59 6.07 23.67
N GLU A 149 20.46 6.39 23.04
CA GLU A 149 19.14 6.01 23.49
C GLU A 149 19.01 4.48 23.56
N TRP A 150 19.39 3.79 22.48
CA TRP A 150 19.31 2.33 22.43
C TRP A 150 20.22 1.66 23.47
N ALA A 151 21.46 2.14 23.62
CA ALA A 151 22.38 1.59 24.62
C ALA A 151 21.85 1.74 26.06
N GLY A 152 21.04 2.75 26.33
CA GLY A 152 20.39 2.98 27.62
C GLY A 152 19.15 2.12 27.88
N GLN A 153 18.61 1.43 26.86
CA GLN A 153 17.43 0.58 27.01
C GLN A 153 17.82 -0.80 27.54
N GLU A 154 17.07 -1.31 28.50
CA GLU A 154 17.26 -2.67 29.05
C GLU A 154 17.01 -3.75 28.00
N LYS A 155 15.99 -3.59 27.18
CA LYS A 155 15.60 -4.54 26.13
C LYS A 155 15.46 -3.84 24.79
N THR A 156 15.94 -4.49 23.71
CA THR A 156 15.73 -4.02 22.34
C THR A 156 14.26 -4.12 21.95
N ILE A 157 13.85 -3.42 20.90
CA ILE A 157 12.49 -3.55 20.37
C ILE A 157 12.20 -5.01 19.95
N ARG A 158 13.19 -5.73 19.39
CA ARG A 158 13.05 -7.15 19.00
C ARG A 158 12.83 -8.04 20.20
N ALA A 159 13.52 -7.79 21.31
CA ALA A 159 13.31 -8.53 22.57
C ALA A 159 11.92 -8.26 23.17
N ARG A 160 11.39 -7.04 23.03
CA ARG A 160 10.03 -6.71 23.48
C ARG A 160 8.96 -7.36 22.58
N LEU A 161 9.19 -7.44 21.26
CA LEU A 161 8.29 -8.11 20.32
C LEU A 161 8.11 -9.61 20.60
N GLN A 162 9.10 -10.29 21.22
CA GLN A 162 8.96 -11.69 21.64
C GLN A 162 8.06 -11.87 22.87
N ASN A 163 7.78 -10.81 23.60
CA ASN A 163 7.09 -10.87 24.90
C ASN A 163 5.87 -9.93 24.95
N LEU A 164 5.13 -9.84 23.86
CA LEU A 164 3.88 -9.08 23.83
C LEU A 164 2.81 -9.80 24.67
N PRO A 165 1.96 -9.06 25.42
CA PRO A 165 0.87 -9.66 26.18
C PRO A 165 -0.18 -10.23 25.22
N PRO A 166 -0.99 -11.21 25.65
CA PRO A 166 -2.10 -11.74 24.87
C PRO A 166 -3.03 -10.64 24.35
N LEU A 167 -3.61 -10.86 23.17
CA LEU A 167 -4.56 -9.92 22.59
C LEU A 167 -5.89 -9.96 23.35
N ALA A 168 -6.37 -8.80 23.80
CA ALA A 168 -7.74 -8.67 24.29
C ALA A 168 -8.70 -8.68 23.07
N ALA A 169 -9.29 -9.83 22.80
CA ALA A 169 -10.05 -10.08 21.56
C ALA A 169 -11.48 -9.51 21.55
N GLY A 170 -11.94 -8.89 22.66
CA GLY A 170 -13.31 -8.33 22.73
C GLY A 170 -13.56 -7.26 21.67
N GLY A 171 -14.62 -7.45 20.86
CA GLY A 171 -14.99 -6.52 19.80
C GLY A 171 -14.26 -6.69 18.46
N PHE A 172 -13.36 -7.67 18.33
CA PHE A 172 -12.71 -8.03 17.08
C PHE A 172 -13.47 -9.14 16.36
N TRP A 173 -13.38 -9.15 15.05
CA TRP A 173 -13.69 -10.33 14.25
C TRP A 173 -12.54 -11.33 14.31
N ASP A 174 -12.85 -12.62 14.18
CA ASP A 174 -11.85 -13.69 14.25
C ASP A 174 -10.69 -13.48 13.26
N CYS A 175 -10.99 -13.02 12.05
CA CYS A 175 -9.98 -12.73 11.04
C CYS A 175 -9.03 -11.58 11.45
N GLN A 176 -9.49 -10.64 12.26
CA GLN A 176 -8.67 -9.54 12.78
C GLN A 176 -7.76 -10.03 13.91
N VAL A 177 -8.28 -10.88 14.79
CA VAL A 177 -7.51 -11.56 15.85
C VAL A 177 -6.38 -12.37 15.21
N GLU A 178 -6.72 -13.26 14.26
CA GLU A 178 -5.77 -14.10 13.54
C GLU A 178 -4.68 -13.27 12.84
N ALA A 179 -5.05 -12.16 12.18
CA ALA A 179 -4.10 -11.29 11.51
C ALA A 179 -3.11 -10.63 12.48
N ILE A 180 -3.57 -10.15 13.63
CA ILE A 180 -2.74 -9.51 14.65
C ILE A 180 -1.79 -10.53 15.28
N GLU A 181 -2.31 -11.68 15.73
CA GLU A 181 -1.52 -12.71 16.40
C GLU A 181 -0.44 -13.31 15.47
N ASN A 182 -0.79 -13.56 14.20
CA ASN A 182 0.17 -14.05 13.22
C ASN A 182 1.25 -13.00 12.88
N LEU A 183 0.89 -11.71 12.82
CA LEU A 183 1.85 -10.63 12.66
C LEU A 183 2.83 -10.57 13.82
N GLU A 184 2.35 -10.61 15.05
CA GLU A 184 3.17 -10.58 16.26
C GLU A 184 4.08 -11.80 16.36
N ARG A 185 3.59 -12.99 16.01
CA ARG A 185 4.39 -14.21 15.90
C ARG A 185 5.50 -14.05 14.86
N SER A 186 5.19 -13.50 13.69
CA SER A 186 6.19 -13.25 12.64
C SER A 186 7.31 -12.31 13.12
N PHE A 187 6.96 -11.28 13.87
CA PHE A 187 7.97 -10.38 14.45
C PHE A 187 8.79 -11.04 15.56
N ALA A 188 8.16 -11.87 16.40
CA ALA A 188 8.87 -12.65 17.40
C ALA A 188 9.88 -13.63 16.77
N GLU A 189 9.61 -14.13 15.55
CA GLU A 189 10.50 -14.94 14.73
C GLU A 189 11.56 -14.12 13.96
N ALA A 190 11.72 -12.84 14.30
CA ALA A 190 12.67 -11.91 13.67
C ALA A 190 12.48 -11.75 12.16
N ARG A 191 11.25 -11.84 11.65
CA ARG A 191 10.90 -11.57 10.25
C ARG A 191 10.45 -10.11 10.09
N PRO A 192 11.31 -9.21 9.58
CA PRO A 192 11.03 -7.77 9.62
C PRO A 192 10.03 -7.28 8.56
N ARG A 193 9.64 -8.13 7.61
CA ARG A 193 8.66 -7.81 6.58
C ARG A 193 7.50 -8.78 6.65
N ALA A 194 6.27 -8.28 6.75
CA ALA A 194 5.06 -9.08 6.85
C ALA A 194 3.98 -8.56 5.90
N LEU A 195 3.29 -9.48 5.22
CA LEU A 195 2.18 -9.18 4.34
C LEU A 195 0.88 -9.69 4.95
N ILE A 196 -0.10 -8.81 5.05
CA ILE A 196 -1.47 -9.11 5.46
C ILE A 196 -2.38 -8.94 4.24
N GLN A 197 -2.92 -10.04 3.75
CA GLN A 197 -3.96 -10.02 2.73
C GLN A 197 -5.32 -10.16 3.42
N MET A 198 -6.16 -9.14 3.28
CA MET A 198 -7.54 -9.18 3.77
C MET A 198 -8.48 -8.60 2.72
N ALA A 199 -9.62 -9.27 2.52
CA ALA A 199 -10.67 -8.83 1.59
C ALA A 199 -11.08 -7.38 1.86
N THR A 200 -11.51 -6.68 0.83
CA THR A 200 -12.08 -5.34 0.98
C THR A 200 -13.31 -5.43 1.88
N GLY A 201 -13.40 -4.62 2.93
CA GLY A 201 -14.53 -4.66 3.87
C GLY A 201 -14.28 -5.39 5.17
N SER A 202 -13.20 -6.16 5.27
CA SER A 202 -12.87 -6.92 6.47
C SER A 202 -12.23 -6.10 7.60
N GLY A 203 -12.22 -4.77 7.50
CA GLY A 203 -11.68 -3.92 8.56
C GLY A 203 -10.16 -3.81 8.58
N LYS A 204 -9.47 -3.89 7.42
CA LYS A 204 -8.00 -3.75 7.32
C LYS A 204 -7.44 -2.58 8.13
N THR A 205 -8.02 -1.38 7.97
CA THR A 205 -7.55 -0.18 8.67
C THR A 205 -7.75 -0.30 10.18
N PHE A 206 -8.88 -0.83 10.63
CA PHE A 206 -9.13 -1.10 12.05
C PHE A 206 -8.12 -2.09 12.63
N THR A 207 -7.86 -3.19 11.91
CA THR A 207 -6.81 -4.16 12.28
C THR A 207 -5.44 -3.49 12.39
N ALA A 208 -5.13 -2.58 11.45
CA ALA A 208 -3.88 -1.83 11.46
C ALA A 208 -3.77 -0.90 12.67
N VAL A 209 -4.81 -0.14 12.99
CA VAL A 209 -4.83 0.73 14.18
C VAL A 209 -4.63 -0.10 15.45
N SER A 210 -5.22 -1.30 15.50
CA SER A 210 -5.14 -2.20 16.64
C SER A 210 -3.72 -2.73 16.88
N PHE A 211 -3.04 -3.26 15.86
CA PHE A 211 -1.66 -3.69 16.03
C PHE A 211 -0.69 -2.51 16.22
N ILE A 212 -0.94 -1.34 15.61
CA ILE A 212 -0.15 -0.11 15.86
C ILE A 212 -0.23 0.29 17.33
N TYR A 213 -1.43 0.25 17.93
CA TYR A 213 -1.60 0.51 19.35
C TYR A 213 -0.73 -0.43 20.20
N ARG A 214 -0.76 -1.73 19.90
CA ARG A 214 0.00 -2.74 20.63
C ARG A 214 1.52 -2.56 20.46
N LEU A 215 1.97 -2.25 19.25
CA LEU A 215 3.38 -1.97 18.97
C LEU A 215 3.89 -0.74 19.74
N ILE A 216 3.10 0.33 19.85
CA ILE A 216 3.47 1.50 20.63
C ILE A 216 3.47 1.19 22.13
N LYS A 217 2.40 0.57 22.63
CA LYS A 217 2.20 0.35 24.06
C LYS A 217 3.13 -0.71 24.64
N PHE A 218 3.24 -1.85 23.98
CA PHE A 218 3.93 -3.02 24.53
C PHE A 218 5.31 -3.28 23.93
N ALA A 219 5.52 -3.02 22.63
CA ALA A 219 6.85 -3.11 22.03
C ALA A 219 7.66 -1.82 22.20
N GLY A 220 7.04 -0.72 22.65
CA GLY A 220 7.71 0.56 22.86
C GLY A 220 8.14 1.24 21.57
N ALA A 221 7.41 1.04 20.48
CA ALA A 221 7.65 1.74 19.22
C ALA A 221 7.55 3.26 19.44
N ARG A 222 8.57 4.00 18.99
CA ARG A 222 8.66 5.46 19.17
C ARG A 222 7.81 6.18 18.15
N ARG A 223 7.91 5.75 16.89
CA ARG A 223 7.18 6.37 15.77
C ARG A 223 6.87 5.34 14.69
N ILE A 224 5.64 5.37 14.22
CA ILE A 224 5.13 4.50 13.16
C ILE A 224 4.70 5.37 11.97
N LEU A 225 5.14 4.97 10.77
CA LEU A 225 4.73 5.56 9.52
C LEU A 225 3.56 4.78 8.94
N PHE A 226 2.47 5.44 8.62
CA PHE A 226 1.33 4.87 7.89
C PHE A 226 1.26 5.49 6.49
N LEU A 227 1.58 4.70 5.49
CA LEU A 227 1.57 5.12 4.09
C LEU A 227 0.25 4.79 3.43
N VAL A 228 -0.32 5.78 2.75
CA VAL A 228 -1.53 5.68 1.95
C VAL A 228 -1.24 6.04 0.49
N ASP A 229 -2.04 5.51 -0.43
CA ASP A 229 -1.88 5.78 -1.87
C ASP A 229 -2.26 7.22 -2.25
N ARG A 230 -3.28 7.80 -1.58
CA ARG A 230 -3.79 9.16 -1.85
C ARG A 230 -4.13 9.89 -0.56
N SER A 231 -4.08 11.22 -0.58
CA SER A 231 -4.31 12.07 0.60
C SER A 231 -5.71 11.91 1.21
N ASN A 232 -6.75 11.69 0.39
CA ASN A 232 -8.11 11.43 0.90
C ASN A 232 -8.19 10.18 1.78
N LEU A 233 -7.42 9.11 1.46
CA LEU A 233 -7.29 7.93 2.31
C LEU A 233 -6.60 8.25 3.63
N GLY A 234 -5.64 9.17 3.63
CA GLY A 234 -4.99 9.65 4.84
C GLY A 234 -5.97 10.33 5.80
N ARG A 235 -6.89 11.15 5.28
CA ARG A 235 -7.97 11.76 6.09
C ARG A 235 -8.90 10.70 6.68
N GLN A 236 -9.23 9.68 5.91
CA GLN A 236 -10.06 8.55 6.39
C GLN A 236 -9.33 7.74 7.46
N THR A 237 -8.07 7.37 7.22
CA THR A 237 -7.23 6.65 8.20
C THR A 237 -7.12 7.43 9.50
N ARG A 238 -6.92 8.76 9.45
CA ARG A 238 -6.90 9.60 10.65
C ARG A 238 -8.20 9.52 11.44
N LYS A 239 -9.37 9.48 10.77
CA LYS A 239 -10.68 9.31 11.44
C LYS A 239 -10.77 7.96 12.15
N GLU A 240 -10.25 6.88 11.57
CA GLU A 240 -10.19 5.57 12.21
C GLU A 240 -9.38 5.63 13.51
N PHE A 241 -8.20 6.28 13.51
CA PHE A 241 -7.43 6.51 14.75
C PHE A 241 -8.20 7.33 15.79
N GLN A 242 -8.98 8.34 15.37
CA GLN A 242 -9.78 9.17 16.27
C GLN A 242 -10.96 8.43 16.88
N GLN A 243 -11.50 7.43 16.18
CA GLN A 243 -12.65 6.64 16.61
C GLN A 243 -12.25 5.39 17.40
N TYR A 244 -11.00 4.93 17.24
CA TYR A 244 -10.52 3.71 17.88
C TYR A 244 -10.49 3.86 19.40
N ILE A 245 -11.20 2.94 20.06
CA ILE A 245 -11.23 2.82 21.51
C ILE A 245 -10.30 1.67 21.90
N THR A 246 -9.38 1.91 22.81
CA THR A 246 -8.39 0.93 23.26
C THR A 246 -9.07 -0.15 24.09
N PRO A 247 -8.82 -1.45 23.82
CA PRO A 247 -9.57 -2.55 24.42
C PRO A 247 -9.28 -2.76 25.90
N ASP A 248 -8.17 -2.22 26.41
CA ASP A 248 -7.67 -2.46 27.76
C ASP A 248 -7.98 -1.33 28.76
N ASP A 249 -8.21 -0.10 28.31
CA ASP A 249 -8.54 1.02 29.19
C ASP A 249 -9.73 1.89 28.75
N GLY A 250 -10.32 1.58 27.58
CA GLY A 250 -11.52 2.24 27.07
C GLY A 250 -11.31 3.69 26.58
N ARG A 251 -10.06 4.18 26.52
CA ARG A 251 -9.74 5.53 26.01
C ARG A 251 -9.61 5.53 24.49
N LYS A 252 -9.82 6.69 23.89
CA LYS A 252 -9.52 6.85 22.46
C LYS A 252 -8.03 6.84 22.21
N PHE A 253 -7.61 6.26 21.07
CA PHE A 253 -6.20 6.23 20.66
C PHE A 253 -5.56 7.64 20.70
N THR A 254 -6.28 8.65 20.21
CA THR A 254 -5.79 10.04 20.13
C THR A 254 -5.74 10.78 21.46
N GLU A 255 -6.31 10.22 22.51
CA GLU A 255 -6.15 10.72 23.90
C GLU A 255 -4.82 10.24 24.50
N LEU A 256 -4.25 9.14 23.98
CA LEU A 256 -3.02 8.55 24.45
C LEU A 256 -1.82 8.93 23.60
N TYR A 257 -2.00 9.01 22.28
CA TYR A 257 -0.92 9.16 21.32
C TYR A 257 -1.25 10.17 20.23
N ASN A 258 -0.29 11.04 19.92
CA ASN A 258 -0.43 12.02 18.85
C ASN A 258 -0.36 11.33 17.47
N VAL A 259 -1.37 11.61 16.62
CA VAL A 259 -1.47 11.16 15.24
C VAL A 259 -1.42 12.37 14.32
N GLN A 260 -0.38 12.45 13.50
CA GLN A 260 -0.20 13.51 12.51
C GLN A 260 -0.56 12.99 11.11
N HIS A 261 -1.49 13.64 10.43
CA HIS A 261 -1.63 13.54 8.98
C HIS A 261 -0.80 14.68 8.36
N LEU A 262 0.23 14.31 7.60
CA LEU A 262 1.16 15.28 7.02
C LEU A 262 0.48 16.06 5.90
N THR A 263 0.36 17.36 6.08
CA THR A 263 -0.07 18.33 5.06
C THR A 263 1.07 19.27 4.65
N SER A 264 2.22 19.16 5.32
CA SER A 264 3.49 19.83 5.02
C SER A 264 4.65 18.84 5.17
N ASN A 265 5.85 19.23 4.70
CA ASN A 265 7.05 18.39 4.80
C ASN A 265 7.71 18.44 6.19
N THR A 266 6.93 18.72 7.25
CA THR A 266 7.43 18.85 8.62
C THR A 266 6.85 17.77 9.53
N LEU A 267 7.72 16.96 10.16
CA LEU A 267 7.34 15.99 11.18
C LEU A 267 7.23 16.68 12.54
N ASP A 268 6.09 16.47 13.19
CA ASP A 268 5.94 16.85 14.59
C ASP A 268 6.76 15.88 15.48
N PRO A 269 7.69 16.41 16.31
CA PRO A 269 8.58 15.57 17.11
C PRO A 269 7.84 14.67 18.12
N VAL A 270 6.64 15.05 18.55
CA VAL A 270 5.86 14.29 19.55
C VAL A 270 4.89 13.28 18.92
N SER A 271 4.71 13.29 17.59
CA SER A 271 3.83 12.37 16.91
C SER A 271 4.31 10.93 16.98
N ARG A 272 3.41 10.02 17.42
CA ARG A 272 3.65 8.58 17.46
C ARG A 272 3.27 7.89 16.17
N VAL A 273 2.28 8.41 15.46
CA VAL A 273 1.86 7.92 14.14
C VAL A 273 1.87 9.09 13.16
N CYS A 274 2.55 8.88 12.03
CA CYS A 274 2.61 9.83 10.92
C CYS A 274 1.92 9.19 9.70
N ILE A 275 0.85 9.80 9.23
CA ILE A 275 0.10 9.36 8.05
C ILE A 275 0.50 10.26 6.87
N THR A 276 0.95 9.67 5.76
CA THR A 276 1.36 10.42 4.57
C THR A 276 1.25 9.59 3.30
N THR A 277 1.41 10.23 2.15
CA THR A 277 1.58 9.56 0.86
C THR A 277 3.05 9.24 0.60
N ILE A 278 3.32 8.27 -0.27
CA ILE A 278 4.71 7.92 -0.63
C ILE A 278 5.38 9.05 -1.43
N GLN A 279 4.61 9.82 -2.19
CA GLN A 279 5.10 10.96 -2.96
C GLN A 279 5.62 12.07 -2.03
N ARG A 280 4.85 12.44 -1.01
CA ARG A 280 5.29 13.42 -0.01
C ARG A 280 6.51 12.93 0.76
N LEU A 281 6.52 11.67 1.18
CA LEU A 281 7.68 11.09 1.88
C LEU A 281 8.95 11.18 1.02
N TYR A 282 8.85 10.91 -0.28
CA TYR A 282 9.95 11.06 -1.21
C TYR A 282 10.41 12.52 -1.36
N SER A 283 9.47 13.46 -1.45
CA SER A 283 9.78 14.90 -1.45
C SER A 283 10.54 15.32 -0.19
N MET A 284 10.12 14.81 0.98
CA MET A 284 10.81 15.05 2.25
C MET A 284 12.24 14.48 2.24
N LEU A 285 12.45 13.27 1.68
CA LEU A 285 13.77 12.66 1.56
C LEU A 285 14.69 13.47 0.65
N LYS A 286 14.16 14.07 -0.42
CA LYS A 286 14.91 15.01 -1.27
C LYS A 286 15.24 16.34 -0.58
N GLY A 287 14.65 16.61 0.58
CA GLY A 287 14.85 17.85 1.31
C GLY A 287 14.07 19.04 0.75
N GLU A 288 13.02 18.78 -0.05
CA GLU A 288 12.14 19.83 -0.56
C GLU A 288 11.35 20.46 0.60
N ALA A 289 11.23 21.79 0.61
CA ALA A 289 10.55 22.50 1.69
C ALA A 289 9.03 22.29 1.66
N GLU A 290 8.45 22.21 0.46
CA GLU A 290 7.02 22.06 0.22
C GLU A 290 6.77 21.00 -0.86
N PHE A 291 5.59 20.43 -0.85
CA PHE A 291 5.09 19.48 -1.84
C PHE A 291 3.70 19.92 -2.32
N ASP A 292 3.44 19.86 -3.63
CA ASP A 292 2.15 20.25 -4.20
C ASP A 292 1.03 19.30 -3.75
N PRO A 293 0.02 19.79 -2.99
CA PRO A 293 -1.09 18.97 -2.51
C PRO A 293 -1.90 18.31 -3.63
N ASN A 294 -1.94 18.90 -4.82
CA ASN A 294 -2.70 18.34 -5.96
C ASN A 294 -2.09 17.02 -6.46
N LEU A 295 -0.78 16.84 -6.31
CA LEU A 295 -0.10 15.59 -6.67
C LEU A 295 -0.42 14.46 -5.68
N GLU A 296 -0.83 14.76 -4.46
CA GLU A 296 -1.24 13.75 -3.47
C GLU A 296 -2.64 13.17 -3.67
N GLU A 297 -3.47 13.83 -4.46
CA GLU A 297 -4.79 13.29 -4.82
C GLU A 297 -4.70 12.30 -6.00
N GLN A 298 -3.54 12.20 -6.65
CA GLN A 298 -3.24 11.21 -7.68
C GLN A 298 -2.54 9.99 -7.06
N SER A 299 -2.73 8.81 -7.66
CA SER A 299 -1.99 7.63 -7.22
C SER A 299 -0.50 7.76 -7.55
N GLY A 300 0.37 7.48 -6.59
CA GLY A 300 1.82 7.45 -6.80
C GLY A 300 2.25 6.45 -7.88
N PHE A 301 1.46 5.40 -8.08
CA PHE A 301 1.70 4.41 -9.13
C PHE A 301 1.48 4.99 -10.55
N GLU A 302 0.48 5.86 -10.70
CA GLU A 302 0.16 6.51 -11.99
C GLU A 302 1.18 7.59 -12.35
N THR A 303 1.68 8.33 -11.36
CA THR A 303 2.66 9.43 -11.57
C THR A 303 4.07 8.91 -11.81
N ALA A 304 4.48 7.81 -11.20
CA ALA A 304 5.82 7.22 -11.39
C ALA A 304 6.10 6.75 -12.82
N SER A 305 5.07 6.52 -13.63
CA SER A 305 5.20 6.14 -15.04
C SER A 305 5.45 7.32 -16.00
N LEU A 306 5.26 8.56 -15.54
CA LEU A 306 5.32 9.77 -16.39
C LEU A 306 6.67 10.49 -16.35
N ASP A 307 7.45 10.35 -15.26
CA ASP A 307 8.75 10.99 -15.12
C ASP A 307 9.90 9.99 -15.30
N GLY A 308 10.44 9.93 -16.51
CA GLY A 308 11.53 9.03 -16.89
C GLY A 308 12.91 9.31 -16.26
N LYS A 309 13.04 10.18 -15.24
CA LYS A 309 14.25 10.44 -14.46
C LYS A 309 14.06 9.99 -13.02
N GLN A 310 14.46 8.75 -12.74
CA GLN A 310 14.62 8.28 -11.37
C GLN A 310 15.78 9.02 -10.70
N VAL A 311 15.49 9.81 -9.67
CA VAL A 311 16.50 10.42 -8.81
C VAL A 311 16.74 9.48 -7.63
N GLU A 312 17.98 9.04 -7.46
CA GLU A 312 18.35 8.17 -6.34
C GLU A 312 18.06 8.84 -5.00
N VAL A 313 17.58 8.05 -4.05
CA VAL A 313 17.40 8.50 -2.66
C VAL A 313 18.78 8.64 -2.04
N THR A 314 19.05 9.81 -1.45
CA THR A 314 20.29 10.08 -0.71
C THR A 314 19.99 10.26 0.78
N TYR A 315 21.01 10.08 1.64
CA TYR A 315 20.83 10.27 3.08
C TYR A 315 20.42 11.71 3.41
N ASN A 316 19.36 11.84 4.21
CA ASN A 316 18.86 13.12 4.69
C ASN A 316 18.96 13.20 6.22
N SER A 317 19.82 14.09 6.75
CA SER A 317 20.01 14.26 8.18
C SER A 317 18.78 14.79 8.94
N ARG A 318 17.82 15.42 8.24
CA ARG A 318 16.54 15.87 8.82
C ARG A 318 15.54 14.73 8.97
N LEU A 319 15.72 13.65 8.19
CA LEU A 319 14.90 12.47 8.20
C LEU A 319 15.79 11.22 8.23
N PRO A 320 16.52 10.98 9.36
CA PRO A 320 17.47 9.88 9.46
C PRO A 320 16.80 8.51 9.35
N ILE A 321 17.61 7.50 9.06
CA ILE A 321 17.11 6.12 8.76
C ILE A 321 16.31 5.51 9.93
N GLU A 322 16.56 5.93 11.14
CA GLU A 322 15.91 5.46 12.38
C GLU A 322 14.69 6.30 12.79
N THR A 323 14.16 7.14 11.89
CA THR A 323 13.00 8.00 12.19
C THR A 323 11.75 7.22 12.51
N PHE A 324 11.55 6.07 11.88
CA PHE A 324 10.40 5.19 12.07
C PHE A 324 10.87 3.80 12.48
N ASP A 325 10.22 3.22 13.50
CA ASP A 325 10.48 1.84 13.91
C ASP A 325 9.65 0.85 13.07
N PHE A 326 8.47 1.27 12.60
CA PHE A 326 7.58 0.49 11.74
C PHE A 326 7.03 1.35 10.61
N ILE A 327 6.85 0.71 9.46
CA ILE A 327 6.18 1.27 8.29
C ILE A 327 5.00 0.36 7.96
N VAL A 328 3.80 0.91 8.01
CA VAL A 328 2.58 0.26 7.55
C VAL A 328 2.21 0.87 6.20
N THR A 329 2.09 0.07 5.16
CA THR A 329 1.69 0.55 3.84
C THR A 329 0.37 -0.07 3.43
N ASP A 330 -0.66 0.78 3.31
CA ASP A 330 -1.97 0.38 2.80
C ASP A 330 -1.92 0.32 1.27
N GLU A 331 -2.66 -0.63 0.68
CA GLU A 331 -2.60 -0.96 -0.74
C GLU A 331 -1.14 -1.14 -1.22
N CYS A 332 -0.35 -1.88 -0.44
CA CYS A 332 1.10 -1.99 -0.57
C CYS A 332 1.58 -2.41 -1.97
N HIS A 333 0.72 -3.11 -2.74
CA HIS A 333 1.01 -3.48 -4.12
C HIS A 333 1.29 -2.26 -5.03
N ARG A 334 0.91 -1.04 -4.63
CA ARG A 334 1.19 0.21 -5.37
C ARG A 334 2.49 0.89 -4.93
N SER A 335 2.96 0.62 -3.71
CA SER A 335 4.10 1.31 -3.09
C SER A 335 5.44 0.57 -3.19
N ILE A 336 5.46 -0.66 -3.73
CA ILE A 336 6.66 -1.52 -3.72
C ILE A 336 7.43 -1.54 -5.05
N TYR A 337 6.99 -0.77 -6.04
CA TYR A 337 7.61 -0.76 -7.37
C TYR A 337 8.63 0.36 -7.56
N ASN A 338 9.65 0.10 -8.37
CA ASN A 338 10.62 1.08 -8.85
C ASN A 338 11.18 1.99 -7.73
N LEU A 339 11.04 3.30 -7.91
CA LEU A 339 11.53 4.33 -7.00
C LEU A 339 10.95 4.20 -5.57
N TRP A 340 9.68 3.83 -5.43
CA TRP A 340 9.01 3.72 -4.13
C TRP A 340 9.62 2.63 -3.23
N ARG A 341 10.17 1.58 -3.81
CA ARG A 341 10.90 0.56 -3.06
C ARG A 341 12.10 1.16 -2.33
N GLN A 342 12.87 2.05 -2.97
CA GLN A 342 14.00 2.71 -2.34
C GLN A 342 13.59 3.57 -1.15
N VAL A 343 12.43 4.25 -1.23
CA VAL A 343 11.88 5.04 -0.13
C VAL A 343 11.53 4.17 1.08
N LEU A 344 10.95 2.99 0.86
CA LEU A 344 10.64 2.04 1.94
C LEU A 344 11.91 1.43 2.54
N GLU A 345 12.91 1.09 1.71
CA GLU A 345 14.17 0.47 2.13
C GLU A 345 15.18 1.49 2.70
N TYR A 346 14.87 2.78 2.65
CA TYR A 346 15.68 3.83 3.26
C TYR A 346 15.70 3.74 4.79
N PHE A 347 14.58 3.41 5.42
CA PHE A 347 14.46 3.36 6.86
C PHE A 347 14.87 2.00 7.43
N ASP A 348 15.54 2.00 8.59
CA ASP A 348 15.78 0.79 9.40
C ASP A 348 14.52 0.44 10.21
N ALA A 349 13.49 0.00 9.52
CA ALA A 349 12.16 -0.21 10.08
C ALA A 349 11.60 -1.60 9.71
N PHE A 350 10.68 -2.10 10.54
CA PHE A 350 9.83 -3.22 10.16
C PHE A 350 8.79 -2.74 9.13
N ILE A 351 8.49 -3.56 8.12
CA ILE A 351 7.56 -3.19 7.05
C ILE A 351 6.37 -4.13 7.05
N ILE A 352 5.16 -3.56 7.18
CA ILE A 352 3.89 -4.27 7.16
C ILE A 352 3.10 -3.83 5.93
N GLY A 353 2.82 -4.76 5.03
CA GLY A 353 1.99 -4.53 3.86
C GLY A 353 0.56 -4.95 4.09
N LEU A 354 -0.39 -4.07 3.79
CA LEU A 354 -1.82 -4.37 3.76
C LEU A 354 -2.31 -4.34 2.33
N THR A 355 -3.06 -5.34 1.91
CA THR A 355 -3.69 -5.36 0.58
C THR A 355 -4.84 -6.36 0.53
N ALA A 356 -5.81 -6.12 -0.36
CA ALA A 356 -6.80 -7.14 -0.73
C ALA A 356 -6.31 -8.01 -1.90
N THR A 357 -5.37 -7.50 -2.70
CA THR A 357 -5.01 -8.04 -4.03
C THR A 357 -3.49 -8.08 -4.23
N PRO A 358 -2.77 -9.00 -3.54
CA PRO A 358 -1.32 -9.08 -3.69
C PRO A 358 -0.94 -9.62 -5.09
N SER A 359 0.11 -9.05 -5.67
CA SER A 359 0.77 -9.56 -6.88
C SER A 359 1.93 -10.50 -6.54
N LYS A 360 2.48 -11.20 -7.55
CA LYS A 360 3.71 -12.01 -7.36
C LYS A 360 4.88 -11.16 -6.84
N GLN A 361 4.99 -9.92 -7.31
CA GLN A 361 6.05 -9.00 -6.88
C GLN A 361 5.82 -8.55 -5.42
N THR A 362 4.56 -8.39 -4.99
CA THR A 362 4.22 -8.13 -3.59
C THR A 362 4.75 -9.23 -2.69
N PHE A 363 4.51 -10.50 -3.04
CA PHE A 363 5.05 -11.62 -2.28
C PHE A 363 6.59 -11.62 -2.25
N GLY A 364 7.24 -11.31 -3.38
CA GLY A 364 8.70 -11.19 -3.46
C GLY A 364 9.27 -10.12 -2.53
N PHE A 365 8.67 -8.91 -2.52
CA PHE A 365 9.11 -7.82 -1.64
C PHE A 365 8.99 -8.16 -0.15
N PHE A 366 7.94 -8.86 0.24
CA PHE A 366 7.71 -9.30 1.62
C PHE A 366 8.36 -10.66 1.94
N ASN A 367 9.33 -11.13 1.15
CA ASN A 367 10.08 -12.36 1.35
C ASN A 367 9.17 -13.61 1.53
N GLN A 368 8.05 -13.67 0.80
CA GLN A 368 7.01 -14.71 0.91
C GLN A 368 6.36 -14.81 2.31
N ASN A 369 6.57 -13.81 3.19
CA ASN A 369 6.04 -13.81 4.54
C ASN A 369 4.59 -13.30 4.56
N LEU A 370 3.66 -14.12 4.08
CA LEU A 370 2.22 -13.91 4.17
C LEU A 370 1.73 -14.39 5.53
N VAL A 371 1.44 -13.46 6.43
CA VAL A 371 0.99 -13.78 7.81
C VAL A 371 -0.52 -13.95 7.92
N MET A 372 -1.28 -13.39 6.98
CA MET A 372 -2.73 -13.55 6.92
C MET A 372 -3.20 -13.59 5.46
N GLU A 373 -4.03 -14.59 5.14
CA GLU A 373 -4.77 -14.68 3.90
C GLU A 373 -6.27 -14.79 4.21
N TYR A 374 -7.00 -13.68 4.03
CA TYR A 374 -8.44 -13.61 4.24
C TYR A 374 -9.13 -13.26 2.93
N SER A 375 -9.57 -14.30 2.20
CA SER A 375 -10.19 -14.17 0.89
C SER A 375 -11.62 -13.60 0.97
N HIS A 376 -12.17 -13.17 -0.17
CA HIS A 376 -13.56 -12.72 -0.23
C HIS A 376 -14.54 -13.85 0.12
N GLU A 377 -14.28 -15.07 -0.33
CA GLU A 377 -15.13 -16.24 -0.04
C GLU A 377 -15.17 -16.51 1.46
N ARG A 378 -14.02 -16.48 2.13
CA ARG A 378 -13.95 -16.63 3.57
C ARG A 378 -14.71 -15.49 4.27
N ALA A 379 -14.57 -14.25 3.79
CA ALA A 379 -15.30 -13.12 4.34
C ALA A 379 -16.81 -13.22 4.16
N VAL A 380 -17.29 -13.86 3.07
CA VAL A 380 -18.71 -14.15 2.86
C VAL A 380 -19.18 -15.27 3.79
N ALA A 381 -18.39 -16.33 3.93
CA ALA A 381 -18.68 -17.44 4.84
C ALA A 381 -18.81 -16.96 6.29
N ASP A 382 -17.92 -16.08 6.73
CA ASP A 382 -17.90 -15.50 8.09
C ASP A 382 -18.95 -14.39 8.29
N GLY A 383 -19.71 -14.04 7.25
CA GLY A 383 -20.72 -12.99 7.33
C GLY A 383 -20.20 -11.55 7.33
N VAL A 384 -18.90 -11.35 7.12
CA VAL A 384 -18.25 -10.04 7.05
C VAL A 384 -18.55 -9.32 5.73
N ASN A 385 -18.68 -10.08 4.63
CA ASN A 385 -19.01 -9.58 3.29
C ASN A 385 -20.27 -10.27 2.75
N VAL A 386 -20.85 -9.70 1.68
CA VAL A 386 -21.88 -10.36 0.87
C VAL A 386 -21.29 -10.92 -0.42
N GLY A 387 -21.88 -12.01 -0.93
CA GLY A 387 -21.55 -12.57 -2.22
C GLY A 387 -22.04 -11.74 -3.39
N TYR A 388 -21.76 -12.18 -4.63
CA TYR A 388 -22.22 -11.48 -5.84
C TYR A 388 -22.65 -12.44 -6.94
N ASP A 389 -23.51 -11.93 -7.84
CA ASP A 389 -23.87 -12.54 -9.11
C ASP A 389 -23.33 -11.70 -10.27
N VAL A 390 -23.15 -12.34 -11.41
CA VAL A 390 -22.76 -11.66 -12.64
C VAL A 390 -23.90 -11.79 -13.64
N TYR A 391 -24.45 -10.65 -14.08
CA TYR A 391 -25.42 -10.55 -15.16
C TYR A 391 -24.74 -9.89 -16.37
N ARG A 392 -24.87 -10.51 -17.55
CA ARG A 392 -24.22 -9.99 -18.76
C ARG A 392 -25.24 -9.41 -19.71
N ILE A 393 -25.00 -8.18 -20.14
CA ILE A 393 -25.74 -7.56 -21.23
C ILE A 393 -24.90 -7.72 -22.50
N LYS A 394 -25.34 -8.56 -23.40
CA LYS A 394 -24.73 -8.75 -24.71
C LYS A 394 -25.57 -8.05 -25.75
N THR A 395 -24.95 -7.17 -26.53
CA THR A 395 -25.56 -6.52 -27.70
C THR A 395 -24.88 -7.06 -28.96
N GLU A 396 -25.59 -7.09 -30.09
CA GLU A 396 -24.99 -7.51 -31.37
C GLU A 396 -23.76 -6.68 -31.72
N ILE A 397 -23.77 -5.38 -31.33
CA ILE A 397 -22.65 -4.46 -31.52
C ILE A 397 -21.44 -4.87 -30.69
N THR A 398 -21.62 -5.29 -29.43
CA THR A 398 -20.51 -5.72 -28.57
C THR A 398 -19.94 -7.07 -28.95
N GLU A 399 -20.71 -7.96 -29.62
CA GLU A 399 -20.25 -9.26 -30.07
C GLU A 399 -19.62 -9.25 -31.46
N LYS A 400 -20.23 -8.54 -32.42
CA LYS A 400 -19.85 -8.61 -33.84
C LYS A 400 -19.16 -7.37 -34.38
N GLY A 401 -19.11 -6.29 -33.60
CA GLY A 401 -18.73 -4.97 -34.11
C GLY A 401 -19.90 -4.28 -34.84
N SER A 402 -19.65 -3.11 -35.40
CA SER A 402 -20.64 -2.32 -36.15
C SER A 402 -20.04 -1.83 -37.45
N LYS A 403 -20.84 -1.83 -38.51
CA LYS A 403 -20.53 -1.21 -39.79
C LYS A 403 -21.49 -0.03 -40.00
N VAL A 404 -20.94 1.14 -40.22
CA VAL A 404 -21.72 2.31 -40.61
C VAL A 404 -21.45 2.55 -42.09
N GLU A 405 -22.50 2.49 -42.91
CA GLU A 405 -22.38 2.66 -44.34
C GLU A 405 -22.10 4.12 -44.71
N ALA A 406 -21.40 4.34 -45.82
CA ALA A 406 -21.17 5.66 -46.39
C ALA A 406 -22.49 6.38 -46.65
N GLY A 407 -22.51 7.70 -46.46
CA GLY A 407 -23.69 8.54 -46.66
C GLY A 407 -24.55 8.78 -45.42
N PHE A 408 -24.28 8.09 -44.28
CA PHE A 408 -24.94 8.41 -43.02
C PHE A 408 -24.25 9.58 -42.31
N TYR A 409 -25.04 10.41 -41.61
CA TYR A 409 -24.53 11.48 -40.77
C TYR A 409 -24.14 10.93 -39.42
N ILE A 410 -22.90 11.19 -39.00
CA ILE A 410 -22.42 10.85 -37.68
C ILE A 410 -22.13 12.11 -36.87
N ASP A 411 -22.40 12.01 -35.55
CA ASP A 411 -22.05 13.04 -34.59
C ASP A 411 -20.55 12.92 -34.25
N LYS A 412 -19.74 13.85 -34.73
CA LYS A 412 -18.37 14.02 -34.27
C LYS A 412 -18.28 15.13 -33.24
N ARG A 413 -17.92 14.78 -32.00
CA ARG A 413 -17.69 15.76 -30.94
C ARG A 413 -16.20 16.10 -30.88
N ASP A 414 -15.86 17.36 -31.00
CA ASP A 414 -14.49 17.84 -30.84
C ASP A 414 -14.02 17.62 -29.39
N LYS A 415 -12.84 17.00 -29.20
CA LYS A 415 -12.32 16.66 -27.89
C LYS A 415 -11.96 17.89 -27.02
N LEU A 416 -11.62 19.01 -27.64
CA LEU A 416 -11.19 20.22 -26.94
C LEU A 416 -12.35 21.22 -26.73
N THR A 417 -13.13 21.47 -27.78
CA THR A 417 -14.21 22.48 -27.77
C THR A 417 -15.57 21.91 -27.40
N ARG A 418 -15.74 20.57 -27.42
CA ARG A 418 -17.01 19.84 -27.24
C ARG A 418 -18.12 20.21 -28.24
N GLN A 419 -17.79 20.92 -29.30
CA GLN A 419 -18.74 21.21 -30.38
C GLN A 419 -19.09 19.91 -31.10
N VAL A 420 -20.37 19.68 -31.28
CA VAL A 420 -20.90 18.59 -32.09
C VAL A 420 -20.98 19.06 -33.53
N ARG A 421 -20.35 18.31 -34.43
CA ARG A 421 -20.47 18.52 -35.88
C ARG A 421 -21.07 17.29 -36.51
N TRP A 422 -22.03 17.46 -37.37
CA TRP A 422 -22.57 16.40 -38.19
C TRP A 422 -21.68 16.28 -39.44
N GLU A 423 -21.04 15.14 -39.60
CA GLU A 423 -20.27 14.85 -40.83
C GLU A 423 -20.88 13.64 -41.53
N VAL A 424 -20.97 13.73 -42.85
CA VAL A 424 -21.36 12.62 -43.71
C VAL A 424 -20.15 11.73 -43.89
N LEU A 425 -20.28 10.43 -43.66
CA LEU A 425 -19.24 9.46 -43.93
C LEU A 425 -19.05 9.32 -45.46
N GLU A 426 -17.83 9.55 -45.93
CA GLU A 426 -17.47 9.39 -47.36
C GLU A 426 -17.26 7.91 -47.72
N ASP A 427 -16.80 7.09 -46.72
CA ASP A 427 -16.54 5.65 -46.85
C ASP A 427 -17.24 4.86 -45.75
N ASP A 428 -17.46 3.55 -45.99
CA ASP A 428 -17.94 2.63 -44.98
C ASP A 428 -16.91 2.50 -43.83
N VAL A 429 -17.35 2.67 -42.61
CA VAL A 429 -16.48 2.50 -41.43
C VAL A 429 -16.89 1.24 -40.68
N GLU A 430 -15.97 0.27 -40.61
CA GLU A 430 -16.14 -0.94 -39.81
C GLU A 430 -15.44 -0.77 -38.44
N TYR A 431 -16.19 -1.01 -37.39
CA TYR A 431 -15.69 -1.04 -36.02
C TYR A 431 -15.68 -2.48 -35.52
N THR A 432 -14.50 -3.00 -35.13
CA THR A 432 -14.43 -4.29 -34.41
C THR A 432 -14.99 -4.14 -33.00
N ALA A 433 -15.47 -5.21 -32.38
CA ALA A 433 -15.96 -5.22 -31.00
C ALA A 433 -14.95 -4.58 -30.02
N SER A 434 -13.66 -4.83 -30.21
CA SER A 434 -12.57 -4.25 -29.39
C SER A 434 -12.29 -2.77 -29.66
N GLN A 435 -12.63 -2.25 -30.83
CA GLN A 435 -12.52 -0.82 -31.17
C GLN A 435 -13.70 -0.02 -30.62
N LEU A 436 -14.92 -0.59 -30.68
CA LEU A 436 -16.12 0.02 -30.11
C LEU A 436 -15.99 0.26 -28.60
N ASP A 437 -15.37 -0.68 -27.91
CA ASP A 437 -15.11 -0.54 -26.47
C ASP A 437 -14.03 0.54 -26.14
N ARG A 438 -13.09 0.78 -27.06
CA ARG A 438 -11.97 1.71 -26.84
C ARG A 438 -12.21 3.13 -27.33
N ASP A 439 -12.83 3.29 -28.49
CA ASP A 439 -12.78 4.54 -29.25
C ASP A 439 -14.15 5.16 -29.58
N VAL A 440 -15.24 4.37 -29.57
CA VAL A 440 -16.57 4.85 -29.95
C VAL A 440 -17.57 4.58 -28.83
N VAL A 441 -17.86 5.64 -28.08
CA VAL A 441 -18.93 5.65 -27.09
C VAL A 441 -20.17 6.26 -27.74
N ALA A 442 -20.84 5.48 -28.58
CA ALA A 442 -22.03 5.92 -29.29
C ALA A 442 -23.21 6.09 -28.30
N PRO A 443 -23.93 7.22 -28.30
CA PRO A 443 -25.10 7.43 -27.45
C PRO A 443 -26.17 6.33 -27.62
N ASP A 444 -26.34 5.78 -28.81
CA ASP A 444 -27.29 4.70 -29.09
C ASP A 444 -26.89 3.38 -28.43
N GLN A 445 -25.59 3.08 -28.34
CA GLN A 445 -25.10 1.91 -27.61
C GLN A 445 -25.33 2.07 -26.09
N ILE A 446 -25.03 3.24 -25.54
CA ILE A 446 -25.32 3.57 -24.13
C ILE A 446 -26.81 3.40 -23.87
N ARG A 447 -27.67 3.97 -24.74
CA ARG A 447 -29.13 3.88 -24.63
C ARG A 447 -29.63 2.44 -24.68
N THR A 448 -29.10 1.62 -25.57
CA THR A 448 -29.46 0.19 -25.68
C THR A 448 -29.11 -0.56 -24.40
N ILE A 449 -27.91 -0.37 -23.84
CA ILE A 449 -27.49 -0.98 -22.58
C ILE A 449 -28.38 -0.53 -21.42
N ILE A 450 -28.64 0.76 -21.28
CA ILE A 450 -29.47 1.32 -20.20
C ILE A 450 -30.92 0.86 -20.32
N ARG A 451 -31.47 0.79 -21.53
CA ARG A 451 -32.82 0.26 -21.78
C ARG A 451 -32.92 -1.22 -21.41
N THR A 452 -31.96 -2.04 -21.86
CA THR A 452 -31.89 -3.46 -21.51
C THR A 452 -31.75 -3.63 -19.99
N PHE A 453 -30.88 -2.86 -19.36
CA PHE A 453 -30.73 -2.87 -17.90
C PHE A 453 -32.07 -2.56 -17.20
N LYS A 454 -32.78 -1.51 -17.62
CA LYS A 454 -34.09 -1.12 -17.08
C LYS A 454 -35.14 -2.23 -17.27
N GLU A 455 -35.25 -2.81 -18.48
CA GLU A 455 -36.22 -3.83 -18.81
C GLU A 455 -36.02 -5.13 -18.00
N LYS A 456 -34.75 -5.51 -17.78
CA LYS A 456 -34.39 -6.73 -17.07
C LYS A 456 -34.24 -6.55 -15.57
N LEU A 457 -34.26 -5.30 -15.08
CA LEU A 457 -33.93 -4.97 -13.71
C LEU A 457 -34.75 -5.73 -12.67
N PHE A 458 -36.10 -5.75 -12.86
CA PHE A 458 -37.03 -6.34 -11.88
C PHE A 458 -37.48 -7.77 -12.23
N THR A 459 -37.12 -8.25 -13.40
CA THR A 459 -37.49 -9.59 -13.86
C THR A 459 -36.38 -10.60 -13.75
N GLU A 460 -35.12 -10.18 -14.01
CA GLU A 460 -33.98 -11.07 -14.09
C GLU A 460 -32.84 -10.68 -13.15
N ILE A 461 -32.51 -9.36 -13.05
CA ILE A 461 -31.35 -8.89 -12.29
C ILE A 461 -31.69 -8.83 -10.78
N PHE A 462 -32.83 -8.25 -10.44
CA PHE A 462 -33.37 -8.18 -9.07
C PHE A 462 -34.83 -8.58 -9.05
N PRO A 463 -35.15 -9.88 -9.20
CA PRO A 463 -36.53 -10.35 -9.25
C PRO A 463 -37.32 -9.98 -7.99
N GLY A 464 -38.56 -9.48 -8.19
CA GLY A 464 -39.45 -9.12 -7.10
C GLY A 464 -39.21 -7.76 -6.46
N ARG A 465 -38.20 -6.99 -6.89
CA ARG A 465 -37.98 -5.61 -6.47
C ARG A 465 -38.90 -4.65 -7.24
N THR A 466 -39.22 -3.51 -6.63
CA THR A 466 -40.04 -2.45 -7.22
C THR A 466 -39.29 -1.13 -7.32
N GLU A 467 -38.23 -0.97 -6.55
CA GLU A 467 -37.37 0.21 -6.54
C GLU A 467 -36.00 -0.11 -7.19
N VAL A 468 -35.45 0.86 -7.89
CA VAL A 468 -34.12 0.71 -8.51
C VAL A 468 -33.07 0.56 -7.39
N PRO A 469 -32.31 -0.54 -7.34
CA PRO A 469 -31.26 -0.74 -6.35
C PRO A 469 -30.19 0.35 -6.42
N LYS A 470 -29.48 0.60 -5.32
CA LYS A 470 -28.32 1.49 -5.34
C LYS A 470 -27.29 0.96 -6.32
N THR A 471 -27.11 1.69 -7.43
CA THR A 471 -26.30 1.28 -8.58
C THR A 471 -25.15 2.23 -8.78
N LEU A 472 -23.94 1.68 -8.92
CA LEU A 472 -22.73 2.41 -9.31
C LEU A 472 -22.35 2.03 -10.74
N VAL A 473 -22.28 3.02 -11.62
CA VAL A 473 -21.93 2.84 -13.04
C VAL A 473 -20.49 3.32 -13.26
N PHE A 474 -19.67 2.47 -13.88
CA PHE A 474 -18.29 2.80 -14.23
C PHE A 474 -18.21 3.27 -15.68
N ALA A 475 -17.88 4.55 -15.86
CA ALA A 475 -17.69 5.21 -17.14
C ALA A 475 -16.21 5.27 -17.54
N LYS A 476 -15.94 5.43 -18.84
CA LYS A 476 -14.58 5.50 -19.41
C LYS A 476 -13.87 6.80 -19.05
N ASP A 477 -14.56 7.91 -19.22
CA ASP A 477 -14.09 9.27 -18.95
C ASP A 477 -15.25 10.18 -18.52
N ASP A 478 -14.94 11.44 -18.23
CA ASP A 478 -15.91 12.41 -17.70
C ASP A 478 -17.03 12.75 -18.72
N SER A 479 -16.72 12.77 -20.03
CA SER A 479 -17.70 12.98 -21.08
C SER A 479 -18.67 11.80 -21.21
N HIS A 480 -18.14 10.58 -21.18
CA HIS A 480 -18.93 9.36 -21.18
C HIS A 480 -19.84 9.30 -19.94
N ALA A 481 -19.33 9.71 -18.76
CA ALA A 481 -20.14 9.78 -17.55
C ALA A 481 -21.32 10.76 -17.68
N GLU A 482 -21.12 11.90 -18.35
CA GLU A 482 -22.18 12.89 -18.64
C GLU A 482 -23.28 12.29 -19.54
N ASP A 483 -22.88 11.67 -20.64
CA ASP A 483 -23.79 11.05 -21.60
C ASP A 483 -24.60 9.92 -20.93
N ILE A 484 -23.96 9.08 -20.10
CA ILE A 484 -24.64 8.02 -19.34
C ILE A 484 -25.67 8.63 -18.37
N VAL A 485 -25.32 9.67 -17.61
CA VAL A 485 -26.26 10.33 -16.68
C VAL A 485 -27.47 10.87 -17.40
N HIS A 486 -27.25 11.53 -18.55
CA HIS A 486 -28.34 12.09 -19.35
C HIS A 486 -29.28 10.99 -19.85
N ILE A 487 -28.74 9.94 -20.46
CA ILE A 487 -29.52 8.82 -21.00
C ILE A 487 -30.25 8.06 -19.88
N ILE A 488 -29.63 7.85 -18.71
CA ILE A 488 -30.31 7.21 -17.56
C ILE A 488 -31.54 8.03 -17.13
N ARG A 489 -31.41 9.36 -17.03
CA ARG A 489 -32.53 10.23 -16.64
C ARG A 489 -33.67 10.16 -17.65
N GLU A 490 -33.35 10.18 -18.94
CA GLU A 490 -34.33 10.04 -20.02
C GLU A 490 -35.03 8.69 -20.00
N GLU A 491 -34.27 7.59 -20.02
CA GLU A 491 -34.84 6.22 -20.11
C GLU A 491 -35.67 5.86 -18.87
N PHE A 492 -35.25 6.28 -17.67
CA PHE A 492 -36.03 6.08 -16.45
C PHE A 492 -37.14 7.10 -16.23
N GLY A 493 -37.16 8.20 -16.99
CA GLY A 493 -38.11 9.31 -16.82
C GLY A 493 -38.01 9.96 -15.44
N LYS A 494 -36.79 10.09 -14.92
CA LYS A 494 -36.50 10.60 -13.56
C LYS A 494 -35.63 11.85 -13.63
N GLY A 495 -35.75 12.72 -12.62
CA GLY A 495 -35.02 13.98 -12.54
C GLY A 495 -33.58 13.87 -12.06
N ASN A 496 -32.97 15.05 -11.87
CA ASN A 496 -31.55 15.18 -11.52
C ASN A 496 -31.17 14.50 -10.20
N GLU A 497 -32.07 14.40 -9.26
CA GLU A 497 -31.80 13.76 -7.97
C GLU A 497 -31.68 12.23 -8.07
N PHE A 498 -32.27 11.62 -9.08
CA PHE A 498 -32.27 10.17 -9.26
C PHE A 498 -30.90 9.63 -9.69
N CYS A 499 -30.23 10.32 -10.62
CA CYS A 499 -28.92 9.92 -11.14
C CYS A 499 -27.96 11.11 -11.09
N LYS A 500 -26.80 10.92 -10.45
CA LYS A 500 -25.76 11.95 -10.27
C LYS A 500 -24.43 11.47 -10.85
N LYS A 501 -23.69 12.41 -11.48
CA LYS A 501 -22.28 12.22 -11.83
C LYS A 501 -21.43 12.50 -10.60
N ILE A 502 -20.50 11.59 -10.27
CA ILE A 502 -19.56 11.74 -9.15
C ILE A 502 -18.15 11.52 -9.67
N THR A 503 -17.50 12.61 -10.08
CA THR A 503 -16.13 12.62 -10.59
C THR A 503 -15.37 13.81 -9.98
N TYR A 504 -14.05 13.85 -10.10
CA TYR A 504 -13.23 14.98 -9.66
C TYR A 504 -13.56 16.30 -10.40
N LYS A 505 -14.22 16.21 -11.56
CA LYS A 505 -14.65 17.36 -12.38
C LYS A 505 -16.11 17.76 -12.16
N THR A 506 -16.76 17.21 -11.14
CA THR A 506 -18.15 17.59 -10.83
C THR A 506 -18.19 19.05 -10.39
N THR A 507 -19.05 19.84 -11.02
CA THR A 507 -19.24 21.26 -10.72
C THR A 507 -20.55 21.47 -9.95
N GLY A 508 -20.58 22.42 -9.02
CA GLY A 508 -21.77 22.86 -8.30
C GLY A 508 -22.00 22.20 -6.94
N GLU A 509 -21.67 20.93 -6.76
CA GLU A 509 -21.75 20.21 -5.48
C GLU A 509 -20.41 19.58 -5.15
N LYS A 510 -20.04 19.51 -3.88
CA LYS A 510 -18.79 18.83 -3.48
C LYS A 510 -18.94 17.33 -3.64
N PRO A 511 -17.94 16.66 -4.20
CA PRO A 511 -17.96 15.20 -4.38
C PRO A 511 -18.22 14.43 -3.10
N GLU A 512 -17.68 14.88 -1.97
CA GLU A 512 -17.88 14.26 -0.66
C GLU A 512 -19.36 14.31 -0.20
N ASP A 513 -20.06 15.41 -0.48
CA ASP A 513 -21.48 15.58 -0.13
C ASP A 513 -22.36 14.68 -1.02
N LEU A 514 -22.02 14.56 -2.31
CA LEU A 514 -22.68 13.63 -3.24
C LEU A 514 -22.49 12.16 -2.81
N ILE A 515 -21.31 11.79 -2.40
CA ILE A 515 -21.00 10.46 -1.87
C ILE A 515 -21.78 10.21 -0.58
N ALA A 516 -21.84 11.18 0.32
CA ALA A 516 -22.61 11.08 1.57
C ALA A 516 -24.09 10.89 1.27
N SER A 517 -24.66 11.65 0.33
CA SER A 517 -26.04 11.50 -0.12
C SER A 517 -26.30 10.13 -0.76
N PHE A 518 -25.41 9.68 -1.64
CA PHE A 518 -25.53 8.37 -2.28
C PHE A 518 -25.48 7.22 -1.27
N ARG A 519 -24.72 7.35 -0.20
CA ARG A 519 -24.62 6.36 0.87
C ARG A 519 -25.80 6.36 1.83
N ASN A 520 -26.29 7.54 2.24
CA ASN A 520 -27.18 7.67 3.41
C ASN A 520 -28.61 8.04 3.06
N SER A 521 -28.89 8.48 1.83
CA SER A 521 -30.22 8.96 1.42
C SER A 521 -30.84 8.04 0.39
N TYR A 522 -32.18 8.09 0.23
CA TYR A 522 -32.89 7.36 -0.81
C TYR A 522 -32.38 7.73 -2.20
N ASN A 523 -32.24 9.02 -2.51
CA ASN A 523 -31.62 9.51 -3.74
C ASN A 523 -30.18 10.00 -3.46
N PRO A 524 -29.30 9.95 -4.47
CA PRO A 524 -29.46 9.36 -5.80
C PRO A 524 -29.54 7.83 -5.72
N ARG A 525 -30.33 7.22 -6.64
CA ARG A 525 -30.39 5.77 -6.81
C ARG A 525 -29.21 5.24 -7.63
N ILE A 526 -28.80 6.03 -8.63
CA ILE A 526 -27.69 5.69 -9.54
C ILE A 526 -26.61 6.77 -9.44
N ALA A 527 -25.38 6.34 -9.27
CA ALA A 527 -24.21 7.20 -9.37
C ALA A 527 -23.33 6.75 -10.54
N VAL A 528 -22.85 7.70 -11.35
CA VAL A 528 -21.92 7.43 -12.46
C VAL A 528 -20.56 8.01 -12.11
N THR A 529 -19.53 7.18 -12.17
CA THR A 529 -18.15 7.54 -11.80
C THR A 529 -17.15 7.11 -12.86
N VAL A 530 -15.99 7.74 -12.87
CA VAL A 530 -14.83 7.27 -13.66
C VAL A 530 -13.86 6.51 -12.74
N ASP A 531 -13.26 7.18 -11.76
CA ASP A 531 -12.26 6.58 -10.86
C ASP A 531 -12.46 6.94 -9.39
N MET A 532 -13.24 8.00 -9.08
CA MET A 532 -13.27 8.59 -7.75
C MET A 532 -13.82 7.67 -6.67
N ILE A 533 -14.84 6.88 -6.99
CA ILE A 533 -15.47 5.94 -6.04
C ILE A 533 -14.78 4.57 -6.05
N SER A 534 -13.86 4.34 -6.96
CA SER A 534 -13.16 3.04 -7.07
C SER A 534 -12.20 2.76 -5.90
N THR A 535 -11.73 3.80 -5.20
CA THR A 535 -10.79 3.65 -4.08
C THR A 535 -11.29 4.40 -2.83
N GLY A 536 -11.18 3.75 -1.66
CA GLY A 536 -11.32 4.40 -0.34
C GLY A 536 -12.74 4.76 0.14
N THR A 537 -13.78 4.68 -0.70
CA THR A 537 -15.14 5.10 -0.32
C THR A 537 -15.98 3.91 0.17
N ASP A 538 -16.56 4.00 1.38
CA ASP A 538 -17.45 2.97 1.93
C ASP A 538 -18.92 3.31 1.62
N ILE A 539 -19.55 2.54 0.72
CA ILE A 539 -20.96 2.68 0.34
C ILE A 539 -21.66 1.34 0.62
N ARG A 540 -22.08 1.15 1.87
CA ARG A 540 -22.64 -0.13 2.35
C ARG A 540 -23.94 -0.53 1.63
N PRO A 541 -24.88 0.37 1.30
CA PRO A 541 -26.13 -0.01 0.64
C PRO A 541 -26.00 -0.28 -0.87
N LEU A 542 -24.78 -0.32 -1.43
CA LEU A 542 -24.55 -0.54 -2.84
C LEU A 542 -24.89 -1.98 -3.23
N GLU A 543 -25.84 -2.16 -4.17
CA GLU A 543 -26.38 -3.45 -4.59
C GLU A 543 -26.01 -3.82 -6.02
N CYS A 544 -25.70 -2.84 -6.87
CA CYS A 544 -25.42 -3.09 -8.29
C CYS A 544 -24.19 -2.34 -8.76
N LEU A 545 -23.31 -3.03 -9.51
CA LEU A 545 -22.15 -2.45 -10.19
C LEU A 545 -22.34 -2.66 -11.70
N LEU A 546 -22.57 -1.58 -12.45
CA LEU A 546 -22.70 -1.63 -13.91
C LEU A 546 -21.42 -1.19 -14.58
N PHE A 547 -20.75 -2.08 -15.29
CA PHE A 547 -19.53 -1.79 -16.03
C PHE A 547 -19.85 -1.43 -17.48
N MET A 548 -19.62 -0.17 -17.83
CA MET A 548 -19.74 0.38 -19.19
C MET A 548 -18.38 0.79 -19.75
N ARG A 549 -17.30 0.33 -19.13
CA ARG A 549 -15.90 0.47 -19.59
C ARG A 549 -15.16 -0.84 -19.39
N ASP A 550 -14.22 -1.15 -20.27
CA ASP A 550 -13.26 -2.24 -20.03
C ASP A 550 -12.25 -1.84 -18.97
N ILE A 551 -11.93 -2.78 -18.10
CA ILE A 551 -10.93 -2.63 -17.04
C ILE A 551 -9.86 -3.70 -17.25
N LYS A 552 -8.71 -3.30 -17.77
CA LYS A 552 -7.58 -4.20 -18.03
C LYS A 552 -6.85 -4.60 -16.76
N SER A 553 -6.73 -3.66 -15.80
CA SER A 553 -6.07 -3.91 -14.53
C SER A 553 -6.95 -4.78 -13.64
N ARG A 554 -6.46 -5.96 -13.29
CA ARG A 554 -7.15 -6.86 -12.38
C ARG A 554 -7.30 -6.25 -10.99
N VAL A 555 -6.27 -5.57 -10.50
CA VAL A 555 -6.28 -4.89 -9.20
C VAL A 555 -7.41 -3.85 -9.14
N TYR A 556 -7.53 -3.02 -10.19
CA TYR A 556 -8.58 -2.02 -10.26
C TYR A 556 -9.98 -2.64 -10.33
N PHE A 557 -10.14 -3.72 -11.11
CA PHE A 557 -11.40 -4.45 -11.18
C PHE A 557 -11.81 -5.06 -9.83
N GLU A 558 -10.86 -5.69 -9.12
CA GLU A 558 -11.12 -6.26 -7.80
C GLU A 558 -11.44 -5.17 -6.76
N GLN A 559 -10.82 -4.01 -6.84
CA GLN A 559 -11.16 -2.86 -5.99
C GLN A 559 -12.57 -2.32 -6.29
N ALA A 560 -12.94 -2.23 -7.58
CA ALA A 560 -14.28 -1.82 -8.00
C ALA A 560 -15.35 -2.83 -7.51
N LYS A 561 -15.11 -4.13 -7.67
CA LYS A 561 -15.95 -5.21 -7.13
C LYS A 561 -16.11 -5.11 -5.61
N GLY A 562 -15.01 -4.85 -4.92
CA GLY A 562 -14.98 -4.71 -3.47
C GLY A 562 -15.91 -3.61 -2.92
N ARG A 563 -16.46 -2.74 -3.76
CA ARG A 563 -17.46 -1.74 -3.32
C ARG A 563 -18.82 -2.36 -3.02
N GLY A 564 -19.19 -3.41 -3.78
CA GLY A 564 -20.45 -4.11 -3.56
C GLY A 564 -20.44 -5.06 -2.36
N THR A 565 -19.28 -5.48 -1.90
CA THR A 565 -19.14 -6.58 -0.91
C THR A 565 -19.57 -6.25 0.51
N ARG A 566 -19.79 -4.97 0.85
CA ARG A 566 -20.08 -4.50 2.20
C ARG A 566 -21.40 -5.03 2.75
N THR A 567 -21.38 -5.49 3.99
CA THR A 567 -22.60 -5.72 4.77
C THR A 567 -23.17 -4.42 5.34
N ILE A 568 -24.46 -4.42 5.61
CA ILE A 568 -25.18 -3.30 6.24
C ILE A 568 -26.25 -3.90 7.14
N SER A 569 -26.62 -3.23 8.23
CA SER A 569 -27.73 -3.67 9.05
C SER A 569 -29.04 -3.58 8.28
N ASP A 570 -29.98 -4.48 8.53
CA ASP A 570 -31.27 -4.48 7.83
C ASP A 570 -32.05 -3.19 8.04
N THR A 571 -31.93 -2.58 9.23
CA THR A 571 -32.57 -1.31 9.56
C THR A 571 -32.00 -0.17 8.71
N ASP A 572 -30.67 -0.04 8.64
CA ASP A 572 -30.02 1.00 7.85
C ASP A 572 -30.24 0.77 6.35
N PHE A 573 -30.31 -0.49 5.94
CA PHE A 573 -30.55 -0.83 4.54
C PHE A 573 -31.97 -0.42 4.10
N ARG A 574 -32.99 -0.77 4.89
CA ARG A 574 -34.39 -0.37 4.64
C ARG A 574 -34.60 1.15 4.64
N ALA A 575 -33.84 1.88 5.44
CA ALA A 575 -33.90 3.35 5.43
C ALA A 575 -33.49 3.95 4.06
N VAL A 576 -32.62 3.28 3.33
CA VAL A 576 -32.12 3.71 2.01
C VAL A 576 -32.82 2.98 0.87
N THR A 577 -33.24 1.73 1.08
CA THR A 577 -33.86 0.85 0.08
C THR A 577 -35.10 0.19 0.69
N PRO A 578 -36.27 0.88 0.67
CA PRO A 578 -37.45 0.47 1.44
C PRO A 578 -38.10 -0.84 0.99
N ASP A 579 -37.93 -1.22 -0.27
CA ASP A 579 -38.53 -2.42 -0.87
C ASP A 579 -37.72 -3.70 -0.65
N ALA A 580 -36.60 -3.63 0.08
CA ALA A 580 -35.76 -4.79 0.39
C ALA A 580 -35.64 -5.01 1.90
N ALA A 581 -35.77 -6.27 2.33
CA ALA A 581 -35.66 -6.63 3.75
C ALA A 581 -34.21 -6.56 4.24
N ALA A 582 -33.26 -7.07 3.46
CA ALA A 582 -31.83 -7.17 3.77
C ALA A 582 -30.99 -7.14 2.49
N LYS A 583 -29.71 -6.79 2.62
CA LYS A 583 -28.72 -6.92 1.56
C LYS A 583 -28.08 -8.31 1.61
N THR A 584 -28.56 -9.22 0.78
CA THR A 584 -28.07 -10.60 0.74
C THR A 584 -26.86 -10.79 -0.20
N HIS A 585 -26.79 -10.02 -1.27
CA HIS A 585 -25.75 -10.05 -2.29
C HIS A 585 -25.71 -8.72 -3.05
N PHE A 586 -24.77 -8.60 -3.97
CA PHE A 586 -24.79 -7.56 -4.99
C PHE A 586 -24.67 -8.17 -6.38
N VAL A 587 -25.04 -7.42 -7.40
CA VAL A 587 -24.98 -7.87 -8.78
C VAL A 587 -23.97 -7.06 -9.58
N ILE A 588 -23.10 -7.74 -10.32
CA ILE A 588 -22.25 -7.14 -11.33
C ILE A 588 -22.96 -7.25 -12.67
N VAL A 589 -23.31 -6.10 -13.25
CA VAL A 589 -23.86 -6.04 -14.61
C VAL A 589 -22.71 -5.70 -15.56
N ASP A 590 -22.34 -6.66 -16.38
CA ASP A 590 -21.23 -6.56 -17.33
C ASP A 590 -21.75 -6.30 -18.74
N ALA A 591 -21.55 -5.07 -19.23
CA ALA A 591 -21.99 -4.67 -20.57
C ALA A 591 -20.86 -4.69 -21.62
N VAL A 592 -19.61 -4.97 -21.20
CA VAL A 592 -18.40 -4.83 -22.06
C VAL A 592 -17.46 -6.05 -22.00
N GLY A 593 -17.90 -7.15 -21.36
CA GLY A 593 -17.09 -8.36 -21.22
C GLY A 593 -15.96 -8.24 -20.18
N VAL A 594 -16.07 -7.27 -19.25
CA VAL A 594 -15.03 -7.02 -18.24
C VAL A 594 -14.78 -8.23 -17.34
N CYS A 595 -15.77 -9.10 -17.15
CA CYS A 595 -15.65 -10.31 -16.34
C CYS A 595 -15.00 -11.49 -17.09
N GLU A 596 -14.91 -11.44 -18.41
CA GLU A 596 -14.38 -12.52 -19.27
C GLU A 596 -12.92 -12.31 -19.67
N ASN A 597 -12.46 -11.06 -19.72
CA ASN A 597 -11.13 -10.73 -20.21
C ASN A 597 -10.04 -11.24 -19.25
N ASP A 598 -9.00 -11.90 -19.82
CA ASP A 598 -7.78 -12.25 -19.09
C ASP A 598 -7.11 -11.01 -18.52
N LYS A 599 -7.05 -10.93 -17.19
CA LYS A 599 -6.51 -9.79 -16.48
C LYS A 599 -5.11 -10.08 -15.95
N THR A 600 -4.23 -9.14 -16.16
CA THR A 600 -2.86 -9.22 -15.66
C THR A 600 -2.79 -9.19 -14.13
N ASP A 601 -2.07 -10.18 -13.58
CA ASP A 601 -1.48 -10.26 -12.23
C ASP A 601 -2.30 -9.92 -10.97
N SER A 602 -3.19 -10.81 -10.53
CA SER A 602 -3.44 -11.08 -9.09
C SER A 602 -4.32 -12.31 -8.89
N ARG A 603 -4.37 -12.88 -7.66
CA ARG A 603 -5.27 -14.00 -7.35
C ARG A 603 -6.74 -13.52 -7.38
N PRO A 604 -7.69 -14.28 -7.97
CA PRO A 604 -9.11 -13.90 -7.98
C PRO A 604 -9.69 -13.80 -6.57
N LEU A 605 -10.70 -12.94 -6.38
CA LEU A 605 -11.51 -12.90 -5.16
C LEU A 605 -12.27 -14.22 -4.95
N GLU A 606 -12.69 -14.89 -6.02
CA GLU A 606 -13.26 -16.25 -5.99
C GLU A 606 -12.48 -17.14 -6.96
N ARG A 607 -11.90 -18.23 -6.43
CA ARG A 607 -10.99 -19.10 -7.20
C ARG A 607 -11.70 -20.18 -8.00
N LYS A 608 -12.94 -20.56 -7.62
CA LYS A 608 -13.72 -21.62 -8.27
C LYS A 608 -15.08 -21.16 -8.77
N MET A 609 -15.17 -19.93 -9.26
CA MET A 609 -16.39 -19.31 -9.76
C MET A 609 -17.04 -20.08 -10.94
N SER A 610 -16.21 -20.70 -11.78
CA SER A 610 -16.66 -21.50 -12.93
C SER A 610 -17.20 -22.87 -12.56
N VAL A 611 -17.06 -23.31 -11.31
CA VAL A 611 -17.58 -24.61 -10.85
C VAL A 611 -19.00 -24.43 -10.34
N PHE A 612 -19.95 -25.16 -10.90
CA PHE A 612 -21.35 -25.14 -10.47
C PHE A 612 -21.47 -25.58 -9.01
N PHE A 613 -22.45 -24.99 -8.29
CA PHE A 613 -22.65 -25.22 -6.85
C PHE A 613 -22.84 -26.72 -6.53
N ASP A 614 -23.65 -27.42 -7.33
CA ASP A 614 -23.89 -28.85 -7.18
C ASP A 614 -22.59 -29.68 -7.26
N LYS A 615 -21.69 -29.31 -8.19
CA LYS A 615 -20.39 -29.97 -8.33
C LYS A 615 -19.44 -29.68 -7.14
N LEU A 616 -19.54 -28.51 -6.54
CA LEU A 616 -18.80 -28.21 -5.32
C LEU A 616 -19.30 -29.06 -4.16
N ILE A 617 -20.63 -29.20 -4.00
CA ILE A 617 -21.22 -30.07 -2.97
C ILE A 617 -20.81 -31.54 -3.20
N GLU A 618 -20.90 -32.05 -4.42
CA GLU A 618 -20.53 -33.42 -4.76
C GLU A 618 -19.05 -33.73 -4.55
N SER A 619 -18.16 -32.72 -4.68
CA SER A 619 -16.71 -32.92 -4.56
C SER A 619 -16.26 -33.19 -3.13
N VAL A 620 -16.94 -32.63 -2.11
CA VAL A 620 -16.57 -32.77 -0.70
C VAL A 620 -16.70 -34.21 -0.18
N PRO A 621 -17.81 -34.94 -0.40
CA PRO A 621 -17.92 -36.37 -0.06
C PRO A 621 -16.92 -37.25 -0.82
N LEU A 622 -16.47 -36.83 -2.01
CA LEU A 622 -15.45 -37.52 -2.79
C LEU A 622 -14.02 -37.28 -2.30
N GLY A 623 -13.86 -36.54 -1.18
CA GLY A 623 -12.57 -36.34 -0.52
C GLY A 623 -11.80 -35.10 -0.97
N VAL A 624 -12.37 -34.22 -1.77
CA VAL A 624 -11.75 -32.93 -2.14
C VAL A 624 -11.79 -32.00 -0.92
N ARG A 625 -10.62 -31.69 -0.36
CA ARG A 625 -10.46 -30.88 0.86
C ARG A 625 -9.54 -29.69 0.65
N ASP A 626 -9.32 -29.26 -0.60
CA ASP A 626 -8.52 -28.07 -0.85
C ASP A 626 -9.28 -26.82 -0.34
N SER A 627 -8.51 -25.88 0.20
CA SER A 627 -9.02 -24.64 0.81
C SER A 627 -9.94 -23.87 -0.15
N ASP A 628 -9.62 -23.86 -1.45
CA ASP A 628 -10.37 -23.08 -2.44
C ASP A 628 -11.77 -23.68 -2.68
N THR A 629 -11.89 -25.01 -2.73
CA THR A 629 -13.18 -25.71 -2.85
C THR A 629 -14.06 -25.51 -1.61
N ILE A 630 -13.47 -25.73 -0.42
CA ILE A 630 -14.21 -25.58 0.84
C ILE A 630 -14.65 -24.12 1.05
N THR A 631 -13.78 -23.15 0.80
CA THR A 631 -14.10 -21.73 0.97
C THR A 631 -15.17 -21.25 -0.03
N SER A 632 -15.08 -21.67 -1.31
CA SER A 632 -16.09 -21.34 -2.31
C SER A 632 -17.46 -21.97 -1.97
N LEU A 633 -17.47 -23.21 -1.49
CA LEU A 633 -18.70 -23.88 -1.03
C LEU A 633 -19.30 -23.16 0.18
N ALA A 634 -18.50 -22.87 1.22
CA ALA A 634 -18.92 -22.16 2.42
C ALA A 634 -19.49 -20.77 2.08
N GLY A 635 -18.85 -20.00 1.19
CA GLY A 635 -19.34 -18.71 0.74
C GLY A 635 -20.71 -18.77 0.06
N ARG A 636 -20.94 -19.80 -0.79
CA ARG A 636 -22.22 -19.98 -1.47
C ARG A 636 -23.32 -20.48 -0.53
N LEU A 637 -22.99 -21.35 0.44
CA LEU A 637 -23.92 -21.78 1.49
C LEU A 637 -24.33 -20.61 2.39
N ALA A 638 -23.39 -19.78 2.84
CA ALA A 638 -23.68 -18.60 3.64
C ALA A 638 -24.59 -17.59 2.91
N ARG A 639 -24.45 -17.48 1.59
CA ARG A 639 -25.33 -16.68 0.76
C ARG A 639 -26.74 -17.27 0.69
N LEU A 640 -26.84 -18.58 0.48
CA LEU A 640 -28.12 -19.29 0.47
C LEU A 640 -28.84 -19.17 1.80
N ASP A 641 -28.12 -19.33 2.92
CA ASP A 641 -28.62 -19.15 4.28
C ASP A 641 -29.26 -17.76 4.48
N ARG A 642 -28.55 -16.71 4.06
CA ARG A 642 -29.09 -15.32 4.12
C ARG A 642 -30.31 -15.10 3.22
N ALA A 643 -30.43 -15.83 2.12
CA ALA A 643 -31.56 -15.72 1.22
C ALA A 643 -32.79 -16.48 1.73
N ILE A 644 -32.61 -17.50 2.57
CA ILE A 644 -33.66 -18.34 3.12
C ILE A 644 -34.22 -17.77 4.44
N THR A 645 -33.43 -16.98 5.18
CA THR A 645 -33.87 -16.41 6.45
C THR A 645 -34.97 -15.36 6.21
N PRO A 646 -36.10 -15.42 6.93
CA PRO A 646 -37.29 -14.59 6.70
C PRO A 646 -37.10 -13.12 6.98
#